data_471fe9f5cb30a50950276a7d2568690e
#
_entry.id   471fe9f5cb30a50950276a7d2568690e
#
_cell.length_a   1.000
_cell.length_b   1.000
_cell.length_c   1.000
_cell.angle_alpha   90.00
_cell.angle_beta   90.00
_cell.angle_gamma   90.00
#
_symmetry.space_group_name_H-M   'P 1'
#
loop_
_entity.id
_entity.type
_entity.pdbx_description
1 polymer ?
#
loop_
_entity_poly.entity_id
_entity_poly.type
_entity_poly.pdbx_seq_one_letter_code
_entity_poly.pdbx_strand_id
1 'polypeptide(L)'
;MALIPCHDFHGVLCLVEGREINMELVRLNDGFKLLYQDKCIIHHTADNPSIYIGHGNETVEMYRGNFDIKDYVIERYPLKSFTIQENNNGYSLNFENKLTVYIKIEDNRFLMDFEKKDDKINRFWIRIDADENERCYGCGEQMSYFNLRGRNFPLWTSEPGVGRDKTTYVTWRSDVENKAGGDYYNTNFPQPTYVSTKHYYLHVDSTAYADFNFKNKAFHELQLWEVPKQIRIEAAPTYIQLLEKLTGFLGRQAELPDWIYKGAVLGLQGGTERSFALVDRSLRNGIKVSGVWCQDWAGKRVTSFGKRLNWNWKWNQEMYPGLPEKIKEYREKNIRFLAYNNPYLVKEGDLYKEGKEKGYFAKSLDGNDYLVDFGEFDCGVVDFTNPEAYEWFKELIKKYLIEFGIDGWMADFGEYLPTDLQLYSGASAMIEHNHWPVLWAKCNYEALAETGKLGEIVYFMRAGGAGTQKYCTLLWAGDQSVDFSMHDGMVTVICGALSAAMSGCGLHHSDIGGYTSLFNNCRTKEVFLRWAEMAAFTPVMRTHEGNRPEENFQYYDDADTLEQFARLTEIYARLAPYTKSLVSINAASGLPVQRPLFLHYEEDERTYDIQTQYLFGEDMLIAPVYLPATREWEVYLPKDQWVHLWTGKEYEGGTVSVEAGIGFIPAFYKKTSKYAALFEEIQNEYGIK
;
A
#
# COMPACT_ATOMS: atom_id res chain seq x y z
N MET A 1 7.11 16.84 39.00
CA MET A 1 8.23 17.67 38.58
C MET A 1 9.51 16.90 38.80
N ALA A 2 9.98 16.23 37.75
CA ALA A 2 11.32 15.60 37.72
C ALA A 2 11.74 15.64 36.26
N LEU A 3 12.75 16.44 35.97
CA LEU A 3 13.41 16.61 34.68
C LEU A 3 14.32 15.39 34.41
N ILE A 4 14.12 14.73 33.28
CA ILE A 4 15.08 13.75 32.73
C ILE A 4 15.87 14.50 31.66
N PRO A 5 17.21 14.43 31.66
CA PRO A 5 18.03 15.19 30.72
C PRO A 5 18.06 14.50 29.35
N CYS A 6 17.80 15.28 28.28
CA CYS A 6 18.10 14.91 26.91
C CYS A 6 19.61 14.88 26.70
N HIS A 7 20.14 13.76 26.22
CA HIS A 7 21.48 13.64 25.67
C HIS A 7 21.49 13.98 24.17
N ASP A 8 22.47 14.77 23.82
CA ASP A 8 22.78 15.41 22.55
C ASP A 8 22.60 14.53 21.29
N PHE A 9 21.71 14.98 20.41
CA PHE A 9 21.77 14.66 18.98
C PHE A 9 22.27 15.91 18.24
N HIS A 10 23.53 15.92 17.83
CA HIS A 10 24.05 16.86 16.85
C HIS A 10 23.67 16.36 15.45
N GLY A 11 22.48 16.69 14.98
CA GLY A 11 22.09 16.66 13.57
C GLY A 11 22.24 18.07 13.03
N VAL A 12 22.84 18.20 11.87
CA VAL A 12 23.03 19.45 11.15
C VAL A 12 21.62 20.05 10.86
N LEU A 13 21.26 21.08 11.62
CA LEU A 13 20.16 21.97 11.28
C LEU A 13 20.59 22.80 10.06
N CYS A 14 20.17 22.44 8.87
CA CYS A 14 20.06 23.40 7.80
C CYS A 14 18.95 24.39 8.20
N LEU A 15 19.35 25.56 8.62
CA LEU A 15 18.48 26.73 8.76
C LEU A 15 18.01 27.13 7.36
N VAL A 16 16.89 26.53 6.93
CA VAL A 16 16.04 27.15 5.92
C VAL A 16 15.34 28.30 6.65
N GLU A 17 15.60 29.54 6.24
CA GLU A 17 14.91 30.73 6.75
C GLU A 17 13.42 30.45 6.80
N GLY A 18 12.83 30.60 7.99
CA GLY A 18 11.41 30.36 8.23
C GLY A 18 10.56 31.30 7.40
N ARG A 19 10.16 30.86 6.20
CA ARG A 19 9.04 31.48 5.51
C ARG A 19 7.79 31.15 6.29
N GLU A 20 7.18 32.16 6.90
CA GLU A 20 5.86 31.99 7.50
C GLU A 20 4.92 31.47 6.41
N ILE A 21 4.31 30.34 6.66
CA ILE A 21 3.29 29.76 5.79
C ILE A 21 2.03 30.60 6.05
N ASN A 22 1.55 31.30 5.03
CA ASN A 22 0.31 32.06 5.13
C ASN A 22 -0.79 31.33 4.35
N MET A 23 -1.84 30.92 5.06
CA MET A 23 -3.09 30.44 4.46
C MET A 23 -4.19 31.45 4.75
N GLU A 24 -4.91 31.86 3.73
CA GLU A 24 -5.94 32.88 3.86
C GLU A 24 -7.15 32.63 2.96
N LEU A 25 -8.30 33.14 3.41
CA LEU A 25 -9.50 33.27 2.60
C LEU A 25 -9.62 34.72 2.14
N VAL A 26 -9.53 34.95 0.83
CA VAL A 26 -9.70 36.25 0.21
C VAL A 26 -11.13 36.37 -0.36
N ARG A 27 -11.90 37.35 0.11
CA ARG A 27 -13.24 37.64 -0.42
C ARG A 27 -13.14 38.40 -1.74
N LEU A 28 -13.94 37.99 -2.71
CA LEU A 28 -14.14 38.67 -3.98
C LEU A 28 -15.53 39.31 -4.01
N ASN A 29 -15.82 40.15 -5.00
CA ASN A 29 -17.14 40.76 -5.16
C ASN A 29 -18.27 39.73 -5.32
N ASP A 30 -17.98 38.64 -6.02
CA ASP A 30 -18.92 37.56 -6.38
C ASP A 30 -18.41 36.16 -6.02
N GLY A 31 -17.39 36.07 -5.14
CA GLY A 31 -16.74 34.82 -4.83
C GLY A 31 -15.74 34.87 -3.69
N PHE A 32 -14.87 33.87 -3.64
CA PHE A 32 -13.74 33.80 -2.71
C PHE A 32 -12.59 32.99 -3.31
N LYS A 33 -11.39 33.17 -2.73
CA LYS A 33 -10.24 32.33 -2.96
C LYS A 33 -9.72 31.76 -1.64
N LEU A 34 -9.27 30.51 -1.66
CA LEU A 34 -8.40 29.95 -0.63
C LEU A 34 -6.97 29.95 -1.17
N LEU A 35 -6.08 30.65 -0.48
CA LEU A 35 -4.70 30.81 -0.90
C LEU A 35 -3.75 30.17 0.10
N TYR A 36 -2.71 29.52 -0.42
CA TYR A 36 -1.52 29.14 0.32
C TYR A 36 -0.35 29.95 -0.23
N GLN A 37 0.13 30.91 0.56
CA GLN A 37 1.02 31.97 0.08
C GLN A 37 0.37 32.69 -1.14
N ASP A 38 1.04 32.70 -2.30
CA ASP A 38 0.54 33.26 -3.56
C ASP A 38 -0.19 32.22 -4.46
N LYS A 39 -0.19 30.93 -4.03
CA LYS A 39 -0.79 29.83 -4.80
C LYS A 39 -2.28 29.69 -4.51
N CYS A 40 -3.09 29.76 -5.55
CA CYS A 40 -4.52 29.49 -5.44
C CYS A 40 -4.79 27.99 -5.28
N ILE A 41 -5.58 27.63 -4.27
CA ILE A 41 -6.03 26.27 -4.05
C ILE A 41 -7.49 26.09 -4.48
N ILE A 42 -8.35 27.05 -4.12
CA ILE A 42 -9.74 27.06 -4.55
C ILE A 42 -10.08 28.47 -5.00
N HIS A 43 -10.63 28.59 -6.21
CA HIS A 43 -11.20 29.81 -6.73
C HIS A 43 -12.68 29.58 -7.05
N HIS A 44 -13.53 30.24 -6.31
CA HIS A 44 -14.98 30.15 -6.47
C HIS A 44 -15.56 31.50 -6.89
N THR A 45 -16.34 31.52 -7.97
CA THR A 45 -17.18 32.67 -8.37
C THR A 45 -18.53 32.17 -8.90
N ALA A 46 -19.50 33.07 -9.02
CA ALA A 46 -20.81 32.71 -9.59
C ALA A 46 -20.71 32.18 -11.03
N ASP A 47 -19.76 32.69 -11.82
CA ASP A 47 -19.54 32.26 -13.21
C ASP A 47 -18.65 30.99 -13.30
N ASN A 48 -17.80 30.75 -12.30
CA ASN A 48 -16.96 29.57 -12.21
C ASN A 48 -17.08 28.92 -10.81
N PRO A 49 -18.20 28.24 -10.53
CA PRO A 49 -18.40 27.62 -9.23
C PRO A 49 -17.44 26.45 -9.02
N SER A 50 -16.82 26.40 -7.85
CA SER A 50 -15.91 25.31 -7.46
C SER A 50 -16.64 24.16 -6.75
N ILE A 51 -17.88 24.34 -6.30
CA ILE A 51 -18.63 23.32 -5.54
C ILE A 51 -19.94 23.02 -6.25
N TYR A 52 -20.23 21.73 -6.39
CA TYR A 52 -21.47 21.21 -6.96
C TYR A 52 -22.04 20.15 -6.03
N ILE A 53 -23.36 20.06 -5.99
CA ILE A 53 -24.10 19.01 -5.29
C ILE A 53 -25.11 18.38 -6.25
N GLY A 54 -25.61 17.22 -5.92
CA GLY A 54 -26.61 16.59 -6.76
C GLY A 54 -27.07 15.26 -6.21
N HIS A 55 -27.76 14.55 -7.06
CA HIS A 55 -28.15 13.19 -6.78
C HIS A 55 -28.01 12.30 -8.02
N GLY A 56 -27.85 11.02 -7.77
CA GLY A 56 -27.68 9.99 -8.76
C GLY A 56 -28.02 8.62 -8.18
N ASN A 57 -28.06 7.65 -9.05
CA ASN A 57 -28.14 6.23 -8.73
C ASN A 57 -26.91 5.53 -9.29
N GLU A 58 -26.54 4.44 -8.66
CA GLU A 58 -25.42 3.61 -9.08
C GLU A 58 -25.84 2.16 -9.26
N THR A 59 -25.11 1.44 -10.09
CA THR A 59 -25.07 -0.02 -10.08
C THR A 59 -23.66 -0.48 -9.81
N VAL A 60 -23.53 -1.39 -8.85
CA VAL A 60 -22.25 -1.98 -8.46
C VAL A 60 -22.43 -3.48 -8.47
N GLU A 61 -21.80 -4.14 -9.42
CA GLU A 61 -21.80 -5.60 -9.54
C GLU A 61 -20.42 -6.13 -9.18
N MET A 62 -20.36 -7.02 -8.20
CA MET A 62 -19.14 -7.68 -7.78
C MET A 62 -19.02 -9.09 -8.37
N TYR A 63 -17.87 -9.40 -8.95
CA TYR A 63 -17.50 -10.76 -9.30
C TYR A 63 -16.09 -11.07 -8.74
N ARG A 64 -16.06 -11.79 -7.61
CA ARG A 64 -14.81 -12.21 -6.95
C ARG A 64 -13.82 -11.05 -6.75
N GLY A 65 -14.31 -9.95 -6.15
CA GLY A 65 -13.53 -8.76 -5.85
C GLY A 65 -13.25 -7.83 -7.02
N ASN A 66 -13.67 -8.20 -8.23
CA ASN A 66 -13.70 -7.27 -9.37
C ASN A 66 -15.09 -6.62 -9.43
N PHE A 67 -15.14 -5.33 -9.74
CA PHE A 67 -16.36 -4.55 -9.70
C PHE A 67 -16.67 -3.90 -11.06
N ASP A 68 -17.91 -4.06 -11.54
CA ASP A 68 -18.48 -3.23 -12.61
C ASP A 68 -19.31 -2.12 -11.96
N ILE A 69 -18.82 -0.89 -12.05
CA ILE A 69 -19.38 0.28 -11.39
C ILE A 69 -19.91 1.25 -12.45
N LYS A 70 -21.19 1.62 -12.34
CA LYS A 70 -21.83 2.63 -13.20
C LYS A 70 -22.51 3.68 -12.34
N ASP A 71 -22.18 4.94 -12.58
CA ASP A 71 -22.78 6.09 -11.92
C ASP A 71 -23.76 6.79 -12.88
N TYR A 72 -25.00 6.91 -12.48
CA TYR A 72 -26.09 7.59 -13.23
C TYR A 72 -26.42 8.90 -12.51
N VAL A 73 -25.67 9.96 -12.82
CA VAL A 73 -25.94 11.30 -12.29
C VAL A 73 -27.25 11.82 -12.87
N ILE A 74 -28.26 12.02 -12.02
CA ILE A 74 -29.57 12.54 -12.39
C ILE A 74 -29.54 14.06 -12.41
N GLU A 75 -28.92 14.66 -11.42
CA GLU A 75 -28.78 16.12 -11.30
C GLU A 75 -27.38 16.46 -10.79
N ARG A 76 -26.77 17.48 -11.40
CA ARG A 76 -25.55 18.13 -10.93
C ARG A 76 -25.80 19.63 -10.89
N TYR A 77 -25.91 20.17 -9.68
CA TYR A 77 -26.28 21.55 -9.43
C TYR A 77 -25.05 22.38 -8.99
N PRO A 78 -24.66 23.44 -9.74
CA PRO A 78 -23.59 24.33 -9.32
C PRO A 78 -24.07 25.26 -8.21
N LEU A 79 -23.32 25.33 -7.12
CA LEU A 79 -23.57 26.28 -6.03
C LEU A 79 -22.95 27.61 -6.39
N LYS A 80 -23.75 28.58 -6.87
CA LYS A 80 -23.25 29.86 -7.43
C LYS A 80 -23.23 30.99 -6.41
N SER A 81 -24.29 31.08 -5.61
CA SER A 81 -24.50 32.20 -4.68
C SER A 81 -24.34 31.73 -3.23
N PHE A 82 -23.73 32.53 -2.41
CA PHE A 82 -23.57 32.23 -0.99
C PHE A 82 -23.61 33.48 -0.15
N THR A 83 -23.90 33.32 1.14
CA THR A 83 -23.62 34.33 2.17
C THR A 83 -22.45 33.87 2.97
N ILE A 84 -21.57 34.82 3.36
CA ILE A 84 -20.40 34.53 4.19
C ILE A 84 -20.49 35.27 5.51
N GLN A 85 -20.28 34.55 6.60
CA GLN A 85 -20.16 35.08 7.94
C GLN A 85 -18.79 34.71 8.50
N GLU A 86 -18.09 35.71 9.06
CA GLU A 86 -16.83 35.49 9.75
C GLU A 86 -17.12 35.35 11.24
N ASN A 87 -16.44 34.46 11.92
CA ASN A 87 -16.54 34.26 13.36
C ASN A 87 -15.13 34.06 13.95
N ASN A 88 -15.02 33.94 15.27
CA ASN A 88 -13.72 33.84 15.95
C ASN A 88 -12.88 32.62 15.54
N ASN A 89 -13.48 31.62 14.87
CA ASN A 89 -12.84 30.37 14.52
C ASN A 89 -12.72 30.13 12.98
N GLY A 90 -13.11 31.12 12.15
CA GLY A 90 -13.05 31.02 10.69
C GLY A 90 -14.28 31.58 9.99
N TYR A 91 -14.75 30.92 8.95
CA TYR A 91 -15.81 31.38 8.06
C TYR A 91 -16.92 30.35 7.94
N SER A 92 -18.16 30.82 7.82
CA SER A 92 -19.34 30.02 7.46
C SER A 92 -19.91 30.53 6.13
N LEU A 93 -19.93 29.69 5.12
CA LEU A 93 -20.46 29.97 3.79
C LEU A 93 -21.77 29.19 3.62
N ASN A 94 -22.90 29.87 3.55
CA ASN A 94 -24.20 29.25 3.28
C ASN A 94 -24.53 29.39 1.81
N PHE A 95 -24.47 28.31 1.08
CA PHE A 95 -24.79 28.21 -0.34
C PHE A 95 -26.28 27.92 -0.54
N GLU A 96 -27.08 28.96 -0.81
CA GLU A 96 -28.47 28.88 -1.27
C GLU A 96 -29.39 28.05 -0.35
N ASN A 97 -29.06 27.97 0.94
CA ASN A 97 -29.71 27.08 1.91
C ASN A 97 -29.71 25.58 1.53
N LYS A 98 -28.79 25.16 0.66
CA LYS A 98 -28.62 23.75 0.24
C LYS A 98 -27.41 23.11 0.91
N LEU A 99 -26.31 23.86 1.05
CA LEU A 99 -25.07 23.42 1.66
C LEU A 99 -24.47 24.53 2.51
N THR A 100 -24.03 24.21 3.71
CA THR A 100 -23.19 25.11 4.50
C THR A 100 -21.77 24.54 4.54
N VAL A 101 -20.79 25.39 4.27
CA VAL A 101 -19.35 25.05 4.39
C VAL A 101 -18.74 25.88 5.50
N TYR A 102 -18.20 25.23 6.50
CA TYR A 102 -17.45 25.87 7.58
C TYR A 102 -15.96 25.75 7.29
N ILE A 103 -15.26 26.87 7.14
CA ILE A 103 -13.83 26.91 6.83
C ILE A 103 -13.08 27.43 8.04
N LYS A 104 -12.27 26.58 8.65
CA LYS A 104 -11.32 26.94 9.69
C LYS A 104 -9.91 27.03 9.11
N ILE A 105 -9.17 28.05 9.52
CA ILE A 105 -7.78 28.24 9.11
C ILE A 105 -6.92 28.18 10.37
N GLU A 106 -6.07 27.18 10.46
CA GLU A 106 -5.18 26.98 11.62
C GLU A 106 -3.92 26.20 11.25
N ASP A 107 -2.80 26.51 11.87
CA ASP A 107 -1.54 25.74 11.77
C ASP A 107 -1.15 25.34 10.32
N ASN A 108 -1.29 26.27 9.37
CA ASN A 108 -0.98 26.07 7.96
C ASN A 108 -1.91 25.06 7.25
N ARG A 109 -3.18 25.00 7.65
CA ARG A 109 -4.19 24.15 7.03
C ARG A 109 -5.55 24.81 6.93
N PHE A 110 -6.29 24.41 5.89
CA PHE A 110 -7.72 24.61 5.78
C PHE A 110 -8.44 23.33 6.23
N LEU A 111 -9.40 23.48 7.14
CA LEU A 111 -10.38 22.44 7.47
C LEU A 111 -11.73 22.92 6.97
N MET A 112 -12.33 22.19 6.05
CA MET A 112 -13.61 22.50 5.45
C MET A 112 -14.62 21.44 5.86
N ASP A 113 -15.51 21.76 6.78
CA ASP A 113 -16.62 20.90 7.21
C ASP A 113 -17.87 21.22 6.39
N PHE A 114 -18.64 20.20 6.01
CA PHE A 114 -19.80 20.32 5.14
C PHE A 114 -21.07 19.86 5.80
N GLU A 115 -22.13 20.66 5.69
CA GLU A 115 -23.46 20.36 6.22
C GLU A 115 -24.50 20.49 5.10
N LYS A 116 -24.99 19.36 4.57
CA LYS A 116 -26.09 19.33 3.60
C LYS A 116 -27.42 19.61 4.30
N LYS A 117 -28.33 20.28 3.60
CA LYS A 117 -29.67 20.64 4.13
C LYS A 117 -30.79 19.74 3.57
N ASP A 118 -30.47 18.84 2.64
CA ASP A 118 -31.38 17.87 2.05
C ASP A 118 -30.71 16.49 2.02
N ASP A 119 -31.34 15.50 2.62
CA ASP A 119 -30.84 14.12 2.69
C ASP A 119 -30.79 13.43 1.31
N LYS A 120 -31.52 13.94 0.34
CA LYS A 120 -31.49 13.43 -1.05
C LYS A 120 -30.15 13.70 -1.74
N ILE A 121 -29.37 14.67 -1.26
CA ILE A 121 -28.04 14.96 -1.82
C ILE A 121 -27.10 13.78 -1.50
N ASN A 122 -26.76 13.03 -2.54
CA ASN A 122 -25.88 11.89 -2.48
C ASN A 122 -24.73 11.94 -3.51
N ARG A 123 -24.51 13.09 -4.13
CA ARG A 123 -23.38 13.38 -5.01
C ARG A 123 -22.81 14.75 -4.65
N PHE A 124 -21.48 14.81 -4.64
CA PHE A 124 -20.72 16.02 -4.34
C PHE A 124 -19.54 16.14 -5.30
N TRP A 125 -19.25 17.33 -5.77
CA TRP A 125 -18.05 17.64 -6.57
C TRP A 125 -17.41 18.90 -6.06
N ILE A 126 -16.07 18.89 -6.00
CA ILE A 126 -15.28 20.08 -5.72
C ILE A 126 -14.15 20.18 -6.73
N ARG A 127 -13.88 21.40 -7.17
CA ARG A 127 -12.76 21.76 -8.04
C ARG A 127 -11.67 22.44 -7.23
N ILE A 128 -10.46 21.93 -7.40
CA ILE A 128 -9.24 22.46 -6.82
C ILE A 128 -8.41 23.05 -7.95
N ASP A 129 -7.98 24.29 -7.82
CA ASP A 129 -7.22 24.97 -8.85
C ASP A 129 -5.90 24.26 -9.15
N ALA A 130 -5.60 24.05 -10.42
CA ALA A 130 -4.40 23.37 -10.89
C ALA A 130 -3.57 24.26 -11.82
N ASP A 131 -2.27 24.01 -11.82
CA ASP A 131 -1.34 24.58 -12.78
C ASP A 131 -1.00 23.55 -13.87
N GLU A 132 -0.67 24.01 -15.07
CA GLU A 132 -0.39 23.11 -16.21
C GLU A 132 0.75 22.14 -15.91
N ASN A 133 1.79 22.60 -15.21
CA ASN A 133 2.98 21.82 -14.86
C ASN A 133 2.90 21.16 -13.46
N GLU A 134 1.78 21.30 -12.77
CA GLU A 134 1.57 20.65 -11.50
C GLU A 134 1.58 19.13 -11.65
N ARG A 135 2.21 18.43 -10.71
CA ARG A 135 2.14 16.98 -10.58
C ARG A 135 1.44 16.62 -9.28
N CYS A 136 0.75 15.50 -9.29
CA CYS A 136 0.01 14.98 -8.14
C CYS A 136 0.39 13.52 -7.91
N TYR A 137 0.52 13.13 -6.63
CA TYR A 137 0.93 11.79 -6.21
C TYR A 137 0.02 11.28 -5.10
N GLY A 138 -0.07 9.97 -4.94
CA GLY A 138 -0.86 9.34 -3.87
C GLY A 138 -2.11 8.66 -4.40
N CYS A 139 -3.28 8.96 -3.87
CA CYS A 139 -4.54 8.22 -4.07
C CYS A 139 -4.45 6.75 -3.61
N GLY A 140 -3.64 6.47 -2.59
CA GLY A 140 -3.37 5.12 -2.10
C GLY A 140 -2.19 4.47 -2.82
N GLU A 141 -2.25 3.16 -3.02
CA GLU A 141 -1.27 2.38 -3.76
C GLU A 141 -1.65 2.32 -5.24
N GLN A 142 -1.25 3.30 -6.04
CA GLN A 142 -1.45 3.30 -7.47
C GLN A 142 -0.26 2.63 -8.18
N MET A 143 -0.53 1.57 -8.95
CA MET A 143 0.53 0.67 -9.43
C MET A 143 1.02 0.98 -10.84
N SER A 144 0.23 1.70 -11.64
CA SER A 144 0.55 1.96 -13.06
C SER A 144 1.18 3.32 -13.31
N TYR A 145 0.78 4.33 -12.57
CA TYR A 145 1.21 5.71 -12.76
C TYR A 145 1.48 6.39 -11.44
N PHE A 146 2.72 6.83 -11.25
CA PHE A 146 3.13 7.56 -10.06
C PHE A 146 2.63 9.01 -10.08
N ASN A 147 2.84 9.71 -11.20
CA ASN A 147 2.24 11.02 -11.42
C ASN A 147 0.80 10.85 -11.95
N LEU A 148 -0.18 11.34 -11.18
CA LEU A 148 -1.61 11.15 -11.45
C LEU A 148 -2.15 12.09 -12.54
N ARG A 149 -1.42 13.14 -12.94
CA ARG A 149 -1.87 14.12 -13.92
C ARG A 149 -2.22 13.51 -15.28
N GLY A 150 -3.28 14.07 -15.89
CA GLY A 150 -3.78 13.63 -17.19
C GLY A 150 -4.75 12.41 -17.13
N ARG A 151 -5.05 11.90 -15.94
CA ARG A 151 -5.90 10.72 -15.72
C ARG A 151 -6.95 10.96 -14.65
N ASN A 152 -7.90 10.06 -14.53
CA ASN A 152 -8.80 9.99 -13.38
C ASN A 152 -8.58 8.67 -12.64
N PHE A 153 -8.82 8.71 -11.34
CA PHE A 153 -8.64 7.59 -10.44
C PHE A 153 -9.90 7.36 -9.63
N PRO A 154 -10.75 6.41 -10.07
CA PRO A 154 -11.81 5.86 -9.22
C PRO A 154 -11.21 5.23 -7.97
N LEU A 155 -11.67 5.66 -6.80
CA LEU A 155 -11.19 5.22 -5.49
C LEU A 155 -12.20 4.23 -4.91
N TRP A 156 -11.96 2.97 -5.19
CA TRP A 156 -12.76 1.83 -4.76
C TRP A 156 -11.85 0.64 -4.53
N THR A 157 -11.84 0.09 -3.31
CA THR A 157 -11.00 -1.06 -3.02
C THR A 157 -11.49 -2.29 -3.78
N SER A 158 -10.60 -2.95 -4.49
CA SER A 158 -10.95 -4.07 -5.35
C SER A 158 -9.74 -4.98 -5.60
N GLU A 159 -9.98 -6.17 -6.16
CA GLU A 159 -8.90 -6.86 -6.88
C GLU A 159 -8.37 -5.92 -7.96
N PRO A 160 -7.04 -5.79 -8.10
CA PRO A 160 -6.46 -4.96 -9.16
C PRO A 160 -6.77 -5.50 -10.56
N GLY A 161 -7.14 -6.77 -10.65
CA GLY A 161 -7.42 -7.45 -11.90
C GLY A 161 -6.15 -7.80 -12.69
N VAL A 162 -6.34 -8.52 -13.77
CA VAL A 162 -5.25 -9.06 -14.60
C VAL A 162 -4.88 -8.08 -15.70
N GLY A 163 -3.58 -7.89 -15.91
CA GLY A 163 -2.99 -7.11 -17.01
C GLY A 163 -3.08 -5.60 -16.83
N ARG A 164 -4.15 -5.07 -16.27
CA ARG A 164 -4.38 -3.64 -15.93
C ARG A 164 -4.13 -2.66 -17.08
N ASP A 165 -4.18 -3.16 -18.29
CA ASP A 165 -4.10 -2.38 -19.52
C ASP A 165 -5.14 -2.91 -20.52
N LYS A 166 -6.24 -2.18 -20.67
CA LYS A 166 -7.38 -2.54 -21.53
C LYS A 166 -7.01 -2.66 -23.03
N THR A 167 -5.80 -2.26 -23.42
CA THR A 167 -5.30 -2.43 -24.82
C THR A 167 -4.63 -3.79 -25.03
N THR A 168 -4.34 -4.56 -23.96
CA THR A 168 -3.63 -5.84 -24.07
C THR A 168 -4.58 -7.03 -24.22
N TYR A 169 -4.10 -8.06 -24.94
CA TYR A 169 -4.83 -9.31 -25.10
C TYR A 169 -5.09 -10.03 -23.77
N VAL A 170 -4.12 -10.00 -22.85
CA VAL A 170 -4.26 -10.68 -21.55
C VAL A 170 -5.38 -10.08 -20.72
N THR A 171 -5.51 -8.75 -20.69
CA THR A 171 -6.61 -8.05 -20.01
C THR A 171 -7.95 -8.36 -20.68
N TRP A 172 -8.02 -8.22 -22.01
CA TRP A 172 -9.24 -8.52 -22.76
C TRP A 172 -9.71 -9.96 -22.52
N ARG A 173 -8.80 -10.93 -22.59
CA ARG A 173 -9.12 -12.34 -22.36
C ARG A 173 -9.65 -12.57 -20.95
N SER A 174 -9.03 -11.96 -19.94
CA SER A 174 -9.45 -12.06 -18.55
C SER A 174 -10.82 -11.41 -18.31
N ASP A 175 -11.13 -10.31 -19.00
CA ASP A 175 -12.47 -9.70 -18.98
C ASP A 175 -13.55 -10.64 -19.57
N VAL A 176 -13.27 -11.21 -20.74
CA VAL A 176 -14.24 -12.04 -21.47
C VAL A 176 -14.50 -13.38 -20.78
N GLU A 177 -13.43 -14.04 -20.30
CA GLU A 177 -13.54 -15.37 -19.71
C GLU A 177 -13.97 -15.34 -18.25
N ASN A 178 -13.54 -14.32 -17.49
CA ASN A 178 -13.64 -14.33 -16.03
C ASN A 178 -14.10 -12.99 -15.40
N LYS A 179 -14.43 -11.97 -16.17
CA LYS A 179 -14.75 -10.60 -15.67
C LYS A 179 -13.64 -10.05 -14.72
N ALA A 180 -12.39 -10.41 -14.97
CA ALA A 180 -11.27 -10.19 -14.07
C ALA A 180 -10.11 -9.38 -14.68
N GLY A 181 -10.30 -8.77 -15.86
CA GLY A 181 -9.32 -7.84 -16.43
C GLY A 181 -9.33 -6.51 -15.68
N GLY A 182 -8.16 -6.06 -15.26
CA GLY A 182 -8.01 -4.79 -14.55
C GLY A 182 -7.91 -3.56 -15.45
N ASP A 183 -7.89 -2.39 -14.83
CA ASP A 183 -7.52 -1.13 -15.45
C ASP A 183 -6.43 -0.46 -14.60
N TYR A 184 -5.75 0.56 -15.14
CA TYR A 184 -4.59 1.21 -14.51
C TYR A 184 -4.87 1.76 -13.10
N TYR A 185 -6.12 2.04 -12.75
CA TYR A 185 -6.55 2.60 -11.47
C TYR A 185 -7.03 1.56 -10.46
N ASN A 186 -7.24 0.30 -10.87
CA ASN A 186 -7.67 -0.73 -9.92
C ASN A 186 -6.59 -1.03 -8.90
N THR A 187 -6.97 -1.02 -7.63
CA THR A 187 -6.05 -1.19 -6.51
C THR A 187 -6.75 -1.79 -5.29
N ASN A 188 -6.01 -2.54 -4.49
CA ASN A 188 -6.47 -3.00 -3.18
C ASN A 188 -6.48 -1.88 -2.14
N PHE A 189 -5.71 -0.79 -2.36
CA PHE A 189 -5.53 0.27 -1.38
C PHE A 189 -5.78 1.65 -2.01
N PRO A 190 -7.04 2.03 -2.30
CA PRO A 190 -7.39 3.39 -2.66
C PRO A 190 -7.43 4.28 -1.41
N GLN A 191 -7.04 5.55 -1.55
CA GLN A 191 -7.12 6.52 -0.47
C GLN A 191 -7.49 7.90 -1.03
N PRO A 192 -8.50 8.60 -0.48
CA PRO A 192 -8.91 9.91 -0.98
C PRO A 192 -7.97 11.03 -0.50
N THR A 193 -6.68 10.85 -0.84
CA THR A 193 -5.58 11.74 -0.44
C THR A 193 -4.60 11.90 -1.58
N TYR A 194 -4.21 13.12 -1.91
CA TYR A 194 -3.11 13.34 -2.83
C TYR A 194 -2.18 14.45 -2.35
N VAL A 195 -0.92 14.38 -2.79
CA VAL A 195 0.12 15.39 -2.57
C VAL A 195 0.37 16.12 -3.88
N SER A 196 0.38 17.45 -3.83
CA SER A 196 0.63 18.33 -4.96
C SER A 196 2.04 18.91 -4.94
N THR A 197 2.62 19.16 -6.13
CA THR A 197 3.87 19.92 -6.29
C THR A 197 3.73 21.40 -5.90
N LYS A 198 2.55 21.85 -5.52
CA LYS A 198 2.34 23.12 -4.82
C LYS A 198 2.71 23.07 -3.33
N HIS A 199 3.22 21.96 -2.82
CA HIS A 199 3.60 21.73 -1.42
C HIS A 199 2.42 21.69 -0.45
N TYR A 200 1.31 21.08 -0.84
CA TYR A 200 0.21 20.73 0.03
C TYR A 200 -0.23 19.27 -0.18
N TYR A 201 -0.86 18.68 0.81
CA TYR A 201 -1.71 17.51 0.60
C TYR A 201 -3.17 17.90 0.79
N LEU A 202 -4.04 17.21 0.06
CA LEU A 202 -5.48 17.25 0.24
C LEU A 202 -5.97 15.86 0.66
N HIS A 203 -6.77 15.81 1.71
CA HIS A 203 -7.44 14.61 2.18
C HIS A 203 -8.95 14.85 2.30
N VAL A 204 -9.76 13.90 1.84
CA VAL A 204 -11.22 13.92 1.98
C VAL A 204 -11.63 12.88 3.01
N ASP A 205 -12.28 13.31 4.09
CA ASP A 205 -12.85 12.42 5.11
C ASP A 205 -14.18 11.84 4.62
N SER A 206 -14.07 10.78 3.85
CA SER A 206 -15.17 9.96 3.31
C SER A 206 -14.66 8.57 2.97
N THR A 207 -15.50 7.57 3.17
CA THR A 207 -15.27 6.18 2.77
C THR A 207 -16.14 5.77 1.57
N ALA A 208 -17.00 6.67 1.09
CA ALA A 208 -17.79 6.45 -0.12
C ALA A 208 -16.89 6.33 -1.36
N TYR A 209 -17.46 5.78 -2.44
CA TYR A 209 -16.82 5.85 -3.75
C TYR A 209 -16.46 7.30 -4.11
N ALA A 210 -15.27 7.48 -4.66
CA ALA A 210 -14.81 8.75 -5.18
C ALA A 210 -14.16 8.58 -6.56
N ASP A 211 -14.17 9.62 -7.39
CA ASP A 211 -13.36 9.70 -8.61
C ASP A 211 -12.55 11.01 -8.58
N PHE A 212 -11.24 10.89 -8.48
CA PHE A 212 -10.32 12.02 -8.50
C PHE A 212 -9.81 12.21 -9.93
N ASN A 213 -10.29 13.27 -10.58
CA ASN A 213 -10.01 13.55 -11.98
C ASN A 213 -8.97 14.66 -12.14
N PHE A 214 -7.77 14.27 -12.57
CA PHE A 214 -6.62 15.16 -12.81
C PHE A 214 -6.38 15.48 -14.29
N LYS A 215 -7.39 15.26 -15.18
CA LYS A 215 -7.25 15.46 -16.63
C LYS A 215 -7.24 16.92 -17.05
N ASN A 216 -7.95 17.78 -16.33
CA ASN A 216 -8.05 19.19 -16.69
C ASN A 216 -6.77 19.93 -16.28
N LYS A 217 -6.28 20.85 -17.15
CA LYS A 217 -5.07 21.63 -16.88
C LYS A 217 -5.28 22.71 -15.83
N ALA A 218 -6.50 23.24 -15.69
CA ALA A 218 -6.83 24.37 -14.84
C ALA A 218 -7.38 23.97 -13.46
N PHE A 219 -7.89 22.75 -13.33
CA PHE A 219 -8.44 22.26 -12.05
C PHE A 219 -8.40 20.73 -11.95
N HIS A 220 -8.34 20.23 -10.72
CA HIS A 220 -8.68 18.85 -10.37
C HIS A 220 -10.13 18.81 -9.95
N GLU A 221 -10.91 17.83 -10.42
CA GLU A 221 -12.28 17.66 -10.01
C GLU A 221 -12.41 16.37 -9.18
N LEU A 222 -12.86 16.53 -7.92
CA LEU A 222 -13.07 15.41 -7.00
C LEU A 222 -14.56 15.17 -6.89
N GLN A 223 -15.01 13.99 -7.32
CA GLN A 223 -16.39 13.52 -7.20
C GLN A 223 -16.48 12.52 -6.05
N LEU A 224 -17.59 12.58 -5.27
CA LEU A 224 -17.90 11.64 -4.21
C LEU A 224 -19.39 11.23 -4.28
N TRP A 225 -19.70 10.03 -3.81
CA TRP A 225 -21.07 9.54 -3.67
C TRP A 225 -21.70 9.87 -2.30
N GLU A 226 -21.19 10.88 -1.68
CA GLU A 226 -21.79 11.56 -0.53
C GLU A 226 -21.22 12.96 -0.39
N VAL A 227 -21.83 13.78 0.43
CA VAL A 227 -21.20 15.02 0.90
C VAL A 227 -20.20 14.63 1.98
N PRO A 228 -18.88 14.92 1.83
CA PRO A 228 -17.87 14.49 2.79
C PRO A 228 -18.07 15.17 4.15
N LYS A 229 -17.57 14.52 5.19
CA LYS A 229 -17.56 15.14 6.52
C LYS A 229 -16.64 16.35 6.54
N GLN A 230 -15.43 16.19 6.08
CA GLN A 230 -14.41 17.22 6.05
C GLN A 230 -13.50 17.08 4.83
N ILE A 231 -13.01 18.19 4.32
CA ILE A 231 -11.82 18.24 3.44
C ILE A 231 -10.72 18.96 4.18
N ARG A 232 -9.57 18.33 4.27
CA ARG A 232 -8.37 18.87 4.89
C ARG A 232 -7.33 19.18 3.82
N ILE A 233 -6.83 20.41 3.81
CA ILE A 233 -5.72 20.84 2.95
C ILE A 233 -4.64 21.40 3.86
N GLU A 234 -3.47 20.79 3.90
CA GLU A 234 -2.37 21.18 4.77
C GLU A 234 -1.09 21.33 3.96
N ALA A 235 -0.34 22.38 4.22
CA ALA A 235 0.86 22.75 3.52
C ALA A 235 2.11 22.69 4.38
N ALA A 236 3.27 22.54 3.74
CA ALA A 236 4.57 22.57 4.37
C ALA A 236 5.64 23.14 3.42
N PRO A 237 6.76 23.70 3.93
CA PRO A 237 7.84 24.22 3.09
C PRO A 237 8.55 23.16 2.24
N THR A 238 8.62 21.91 2.73
CA THR A 238 9.29 20.77 2.05
C THR A 238 8.39 19.55 2.02
N TYR A 239 8.63 18.61 1.08
CA TYR A 239 7.87 17.36 1.05
C TYR A 239 8.14 16.47 2.26
N ILE A 240 9.34 16.52 2.84
CA ILE A 240 9.66 15.80 4.08
C ILE A 240 8.71 16.24 5.19
N GLN A 241 8.61 17.54 5.44
CA GLN A 241 7.71 18.10 6.46
C GLN A 241 6.23 17.83 6.11
N LEU A 242 5.90 17.85 4.82
CA LEU A 242 4.54 17.56 4.37
C LEU A 242 4.13 16.11 4.67
N LEU A 243 5.01 15.14 4.42
CA LEU A 243 4.78 13.73 4.77
C LEU A 243 4.75 13.49 6.28
N GLU A 244 5.59 14.19 7.05
CA GLU A 244 5.53 14.15 8.52
C GLU A 244 4.16 14.60 9.06
N LYS A 245 3.58 15.66 8.47
CA LYS A 245 2.24 16.15 8.82
C LYS A 245 1.15 15.18 8.38
N LEU A 246 1.22 14.67 7.14
CA LEU A 246 0.26 13.70 6.60
C LEU A 246 0.22 12.42 7.46
N THR A 247 1.39 11.86 7.78
CA THR A 247 1.49 10.64 8.59
C THR A 247 1.17 10.89 10.06
N GLY A 248 1.43 12.09 10.57
CA GLY A 248 0.98 12.53 11.89
C GLY A 248 -0.55 12.55 12.01
N PHE A 249 -1.24 12.86 10.92
CA PHE A 249 -2.70 12.85 10.85
C PHE A 249 -3.27 11.43 10.62
N LEU A 250 -2.76 10.68 9.62
CA LEU A 250 -3.29 9.35 9.27
C LEU A 250 -2.83 8.22 10.22
N GLY A 251 -1.74 8.44 10.93
CA GLY A 251 -1.02 7.42 11.71
C GLY A 251 0.23 6.93 10.98
N ARG A 252 1.05 6.17 11.71
CA ARG A 252 2.34 5.64 11.25
C ARG A 252 2.44 4.16 11.51
N GLN A 253 3.10 3.45 10.60
CA GLN A 253 3.43 2.05 10.77
C GLN A 253 4.46 1.88 11.90
N ALA A 254 4.28 0.86 12.73
CA ALA A 254 5.21 0.53 13.81
C ALA A 254 6.55 -0.01 13.27
N GLU A 255 7.58 -0.03 14.11
CA GLU A 255 8.83 -0.70 13.78
C GLU A 255 8.63 -2.20 13.53
N LEU A 256 9.41 -2.76 12.61
CA LEU A 256 9.45 -4.19 12.34
C LEU A 256 10.36 -4.90 13.35
N PRO A 257 10.06 -6.18 13.70
CA PRO A 257 10.89 -6.94 14.63
C PRO A 257 12.28 -7.24 14.09
N ASP A 258 13.28 -7.28 14.97
CA ASP A 258 14.69 -7.47 14.62
C ASP A 258 15.02 -8.74 13.83
N TRP A 259 14.20 -9.78 13.98
CA TRP A 259 14.42 -11.03 13.27
C TRP A 259 14.27 -10.91 11.75
N ILE A 260 13.41 -9.98 11.28
CA ILE A 260 13.05 -9.86 9.86
C ILE A 260 14.22 -9.40 8.99
N TYR A 261 15.17 -8.68 9.56
CA TYR A 261 16.36 -8.17 8.85
C TYR A 261 17.48 -9.21 8.69
N LYS A 262 17.36 -10.40 9.29
CA LYS A 262 18.42 -11.41 9.30
C LYS A 262 18.49 -12.25 8.03
N GLY A 263 17.55 -12.12 7.13
CA GLY A 263 17.48 -12.87 5.88
C GLY A 263 16.09 -12.82 5.25
N ALA A 264 15.89 -13.61 4.22
CA ALA A 264 14.61 -13.71 3.53
C ALA A 264 13.59 -14.53 4.34
N VAL A 265 12.32 -14.17 4.20
CA VAL A 265 11.18 -15.03 4.57
C VAL A 265 10.89 -15.93 3.36
N LEU A 266 11.04 -17.23 3.52
CA LEU A 266 10.80 -18.20 2.46
C LEU A 266 9.32 -18.59 2.41
N GLY A 267 8.62 -18.21 1.33
CA GLY A 267 7.25 -18.65 1.07
C GLY A 267 7.26 -20.05 0.47
N LEU A 268 6.83 -21.02 1.26
CA LEU A 268 6.84 -22.44 0.92
C LEU A 268 5.48 -23.07 1.23
N GLN A 269 5.15 -24.17 0.57
CA GLN A 269 3.88 -24.87 0.77
C GLN A 269 4.04 -26.37 0.55
N GLY A 270 3.06 -27.15 0.96
CA GLY A 270 3.04 -28.61 0.70
C GLY A 270 3.37 -29.50 1.91
N GLY A 271 3.20 -28.97 3.12
CA GLY A 271 3.32 -29.73 4.36
C GLY A 271 4.67 -29.64 5.06
N THR A 272 4.75 -30.18 6.27
CA THR A 272 5.90 -30.07 7.18
C THR A 272 7.19 -30.59 6.53
N GLU A 273 7.17 -31.82 6.01
CA GLU A 273 8.37 -32.47 5.50
C GLU A 273 9.00 -31.66 4.36
N ARG A 274 8.20 -31.34 3.32
CA ARG A 274 8.68 -30.58 2.16
C ARG A 274 9.19 -29.21 2.53
N SER A 275 8.38 -28.44 3.28
CA SER A 275 8.73 -27.04 3.58
C SER A 275 10.00 -26.93 4.40
N PHE A 276 10.13 -27.71 5.47
CA PHE A 276 11.32 -27.64 6.32
C PHE A 276 12.55 -28.30 5.70
N ALA A 277 12.40 -29.31 4.84
CA ALA A 277 13.52 -29.84 4.04
C ALA A 277 14.08 -28.79 3.08
N LEU A 278 13.23 -27.94 2.48
CA LEU A 278 13.64 -26.82 1.64
C LEU A 278 14.33 -25.71 2.46
N VAL A 279 13.85 -25.41 3.66
CA VAL A 279 14.56 -24.49 4.57
C VAL A 279 15.95 -25.01 4.89
N ASP A 280 16.08 -26.28 5.28
CA ASP A 280 17.39 -26.88 5.58
C ASP A 280 18.31 -26.89 4.35
N ARG A 281 17.76 -27.16 3.17
CA ARG A 281 18.52 -27.08 1.90
C ARG A 281 19.00 -25.64 1.65
N SER A 282 18.16 -24.63 1.89
CA SER A 282 18.47 -23.22 1.74
C SER A 282 19.64 -22.82 2.64
N LEU A 283 19.56 -23.20 3.93
CA LEU A 283 20.61 -22.94 4.93
C LEU A 283 21.96 -23.59 4.53
N ARG A 284 21.92 -24.86 4.07
CA ARG A 284 23.14 -25.54 3.60
C ARG A 284 23.78 -24.89 2.39
N ASN A 285 23.01 -24.17 1.57
CA ASN A 285 23.51 -23.42 0.40
C ASN A 285 23.80 -21.93 0.72
N GLY A 286 23.85 -21.55 2.00
CA GLY A 286 24.26 -20.23 2.44
C GLY A 286 23.19 -19.15 2.38
N ILE A 287 21.94 -19.49 2.03
CA ILE A 287 20.84 -18.52 2.04
C ILE A 287 20.58 -18.09 3.49
N LYS A 288 20.52 -16.78 3.72
CA LYS A 288 20.11 -16.22 5.01
C LYS A 288 18.60 -16.27 5.10
N VAL A 289 18.09 -17.01 6.08
CA VAL A 289 16.66 -17.25 6.29
C VAL A 289 16.26 -16.64 7.63
N SER A 290 15.30 -15.73 7.60
CA SER A 290 14.71 -15.13 8.81
C SER A 290 13.38 -15.78 9.19
N GLY A 291 12.66 -16.31 8.21
CA GLY A 291 11.37 -16.94 8.43
C GLY A 291 10.98 -17.94 7.34
N VAL A 292 10.02 -18.78 7.65
CA VAL A 292 9.32 -19.64 6.69
C VAL A 292 7.82 -19.33 6.77
N TRP A 293 7.25 -18.97 5.65
CA TRP A 293 5.83 -18.65 5.52
C TRP A 293 5.12 -19.78 4.77
N CYS A 294 4.17 -20.43 5.43
CA CYS A 294 3.37 -21.51 4.86
C CYS A 294 1.91 -21.07 4.76
N GLN A 295 1.50 -20.57 3.59
CA GLN A 295 0.12 -20.11 3.39
C GLN A 295 -0.92 -21.24 3.55
N ASP A 296 -0.54 -22.48 3.28
CA ASP A 296 -1.43 -23.65 3.32
C ASP A 296 -1.44 -24.41 4.67
N TRP A 297 -0.99 -23.74 5.75
CA TRP A 297 -0.93 -24.32 7.10
C TRP A 297 -2.28 -24.82 7.63
N ALA A 298 -3.39 -24.22 7.18
CA ALA A 298 -4.76 -24.60 7.50
C ALA A 298 -5.33 -25.66 6.53
N GLY A 299 -4.51 -26.13 5.57
CA GLY A 299 -4.90 -27.14 4.60
C GLY A 299 -5.25 -26.57 3.22
N LYS A 300 -5.47 -27.47 2.28
CA LYS A 300 -5.83 -27.19 0.88
C LYS A 300 -7.08 -27.95 0.48
N ARG A 301 -7.77 -27.40 -0.52
CA ARG A 301 -8.83 -28.05 -1.29
C ARG A 301 -8.46 -28.11 -2.77
N VAL A 302 -9.03 -29.02 -3.52
CA VAL A 302 -8.88 -29.09 -4.96
C VAL A 302 -10.15 -28.56 -5.61
N THR A 303 -9.97 -27.60 -6.52
CA THR A 303 -11.03 -27.03 -7.36
C THR A 303 -10.65 -27.19 -8.84
N SER A 304 -11.53 -26.85 -9.77
CA SER A 304 -11.21 -26.83 -11.21
C SER A 304 -10.11 -25.80 -11.55
N PHE A 305 -9.95 -24.77 -10.70
CA PHE A 305 -8.88 -23.77 -10.82
C PHE A 305 -7.53 -24.25 -10.25
N GLY A 306 -7.50 -25.43 -9.61
CA GLY A 306 -6.34 -26.01 -8.97
C GLY A 306 -6.43 -26.10 -7.45
N LYS A 307 -5.27 -26.08 -6.77
CA LYS A 307 -5.21 -26.14 -5.31
C LYS A 307 -5.52 -24.78 -4.72
N ARG A 308 -6.55 -24.71 -3.86
CA ARG A 308 -6.95 -23.50 -3.12
C ARG A 308 -6.76 -23.73 -1.62
N LEU A 309 -6.54 -22.66 -0.84
CA LEU A 309 -6.41 -22.74 0.61
C LEU A 309 -7.75 -23.10 1.28
N ASN A 310 -7.69 -23.79 2.41
CA ASN A 310 -8.85 -24.06 3.24
C ASN A 310 -9.03 -22.93 4.26
N TRP A 311 -10.08 -22.14 4.11
CA TRP A 311 -10.33 -20.95 4.93
C TRP A 311 -11.08 -21.28 6.22
N ASN A 312 -10.39 -22.05 7.10
CA ASN A 312 -10.80 -22.41 8.44
C ASN A 312 -9.55 -22.34 9.32
N TRP A 313 -9.26 -21.18 9.88
CA TRP A 313 -7.97 -20.74 10.43
C TRP A 313 -7.50 -21.54 11.65
N LYS A 314 -7.38 -22.84 11.45
CA LYS A 314 -6.84 -23.80 12.41
C LYS A 314 -5.78 -24.66 11.73
N TRP A 315 -4.78 -25.05 12.50
CA TRP A 315 -3.73 -25.95 12.06
C TRP A 315 -4.27 -27.25 11.48
N ASN A 316 -3.87 -27.60 10.28
CA ASN A 316 -4.17 -28.88 9.63
C ASN A 316 -3.10 -29.91 10.01
N GLN A 317 -3.42 -30.80 10.93
CA GLN A 317 -2.49 -31.80 11.44
C GLN A 317 -2.13 -32.90 10.44
N GLU A 318 -2.98 -33.15 9.44
CA GLU A 318 -2.72 -34.15 8.41
C GLU A 318 -1.67 -33.64 7.42
N MET A 319 -1.78 -32.36 7.03
CA MET A 319 -0.85 -31.75 6.09
C MET A 319 0.43 -31.26 6.75
N TYR A 320 0.34 -30.76 7.96
CA TYR A 320 1.47 -30.25 8.75
C TYR A 320 1.64 -31.01 10.07
N PRO A 321 1.92 -32.35 10.05
CA PRO A 321 2.16 -33.13 11.26
C PRO A 321 3.37 -32.56 12.02
N GLY A 322 3.27 -32.49 13.36
CA GLY A 322 4.35 -32.01 14.21
C GLY A 322 4.75 -30.56 14.04
N LEU A 323 3.86 -29.70 13.52
CA LEU A 323 4.15 -28.29 13.27
C LEU A 323 4.57 -27.51 14.53
N PRO A 324 3.93 -27.70 15.70
CA PRO A 324 4.34 -26.99 16.93
C PRO A 324 5.79 -27.27 17.33
N GLU A 325 6.22 -28.52 17.20
CA GLU A 325 7.60 -28.95 17.48
C GLU A 325 8.58 -28.33 16.49
N LYS A 326 8.19 -28.27 15.21
CA LYS A 326 9.00 -27.64 14.17
C LYS A 326 9.11 -26.13 14.38
N ILE A 327 8.04 -25.44 14.73
CA ILE A 327 8.08 -24.00 15.07
C ILE A 327 9.09 -23.76 16.19
N LYS A 328 9.05 -24.58 17.26
CA LYS A 328 10.00 -24.46 18.38
C LYS A 328 11.44 -24.72 17.94
N GLU A 329 11.69 -25.81 17.20
CA GLU A 329 13.01 -26.19 16.69
C GLU A 329 13.64 -25.04 15.86
N TYR A 330 12.88 -24.46 14.93
CA TYR A 330 13.41 -23.42 14.03
C TYR A 330 13.51 -22.05 14.70
N ARG A 331 12.66 -21.78 15.71
CA ARG A 331 12.81 -20.57 16.55
C ARG A 331 14.13 -20.59 17.34
N GLU A 332 14.60 -21.74 17.80
CA GLU A 332 15.91 -21.89 18.42
C GLU A 332 17.06 -21.58 17.43
N LYS A 333 16.84 -21.78 16.14
CA LYS A 333 17.74 -21.38 15.04
C LYS A 333 17.56 -19.92 14.60
N ASN A 334 16.73 -19.12 15.31
CA ASN A 334 16.31 -17.75 14.97
C ASN A 334 15.48 -17.63 13.67
N ILE A 335 14.85 -18.69 13.23
CA ILE A 335 13.94 -18.72 12.09
C ILE A 335 12.50 -18.71 12.60
N ARG A 336 11.69 -17.79 12.09
CA ARG A 336 10.29 -17.61 12.50
C ARG A 336 9.34 -18.35 11.56
N PHE A 337 8.20 -18.78 12.10
CA PHE A 337 7.15 -19.40 11.32
C PHE A 337 6.01 -18.42 11.08
N LEU A 338 5.61 -18.26 9.82
CA LEU A 338 4.51 -17.38 9.40
C LEU A 338 3.38 -18.19 8.75
N ALA A 339 2.16 -17.76 9.03
CA ALA A 339 0.93 -18.37 8.54
C ALA A 339 0.19 -17.47 7.54
N TYR A 340 -1.08 -17.78 7.31
CA TYR A 340 -2.01 -17.03 6.45
C TYR A 340 -3.38 -17.01 7.11
N ASN A 341 -4.08 -15.90 7.06
CA ASN A 341 -5.50 -15.78 7.34
C ASN A 341 -6.15 -14.68 6.49
N ASN A 342 -7.49 -14.64 6.52
CA ASN A 342 -8.29 -13.57 5.93
C ASN A 342 -9.65 -13.48 6.67
N PRO A 343 -10.48 -12.43 6.44
CA PRO A 343 -11.71 -12.22 7.19
C PRO A 343 -12.93 -13.03 6.69
N TYR A 344 -12.70 -14.11 5.96
CA TYR A 344 -13.76 -14.97 5.42
C TYR A 344 -13.61 -16.38 5.98
N LEU A 345 -14.74 -17.06 6.19
CA LEU A 345 -14.77 -18.41 6.71
C LEU A 345 -15.56 -19.33 5.78
N VAL A 346 -14.93 -20.42 5.36
CA VAL A 346 -15.55 -21.38 4.46
C VAL A 346 -16.76 -22.06 5.12
N LYS A 347 -17.85 -22.15 4.37
CA LYS A 347 -19.17 -22.62 4.83
C LYS A 347 -19.13 -24.00 5.49
N GLU A 348 -18.27 -24.90 5.04
CA GLU A 348 -18.13 -26.26 5.59
C GLU A 348 -17.31 -26.28 6.89
N GLY A 349 -16.54 -25.22 7.18
CA GLY A 349 -15.66 -25.12 8.33
C GLY A 349 -16.39 -25.08 9.68
N ASP A 350 -15.71 -25.52 10.72
CA ASP A 350 -16.27 -25.47 12.07
C ASP A 350 -16.31 -24.04 12.64
N LEU A 351 -15.39 -23.17 12.25
CA LEU A 351 -15.43 -21.75 12.62
C LEU A 351 -16.62 -21.02 11.97
N TYR A 352 -16.96 -21.35 10.72
CA TYR A 352 -18.19 -20.82 10.12
C TYR A 352 -19.44 -21.27 10.89
N LYS A 353 -19.52 -22.57 11.23
CA LYS A 353 -20.66 -23.11 11.98
C LYS A 353 -20.81 -22.42 13.35
N GLU A 354 -19.71 -22.22 14.06
CA GLU A 354 -19.68 -21.48 15.32
C GLU A 354 -20.17 -20.04 15.16
N GLY A 355 -19.61 -19.30 14.19
CA GLY A 355 -20.01 -17.91 13.94
C GLY A 355 -21.49 -17.79 13.47
N LYS A 356 -21.96 -18.76 12.71
CA LYS A 356 -23.39 -18.84 12.28
C LYS A 356 -24.34 -19.01 13.45
N GLU A 357 -24.03 -19.92 14.38
CA GLU A 357 -24.84 -20.13 15.59
C GLU A 357 -24.94 -18.85 16.44
N LYS A 358 -23.88 -18.04 16.44
CA LYS A 358 -23.82 -16.77 17.17
C LYS A 358 -24.38 -15.57 16.37
N GLY A 359 -24.68 -15.74 15.08
CA GLY A 359 -25.17 -14.66 14.23
C GLY A 359 -24.13 -13.61 13.83
N TYR A 360 -22.87 -14.01 13.65
CA TYR A 360 -21.71 -13.13 13.46
C TYR A 360 -21.38 -12.80 12.01
N PHE A 361 -22.19 -13.26 11.05
CA PHE A 361 -22.02 -12.96 9.64
C PHE A 361 -22.97 -11.87 9.16
N ALA A 362 -22.49 -11.05 8.23
CA ALA A 362 -23.31 -10.10 7.49
C ALA A 362 -24.45 -10.85 6.78
N LYS A 363 -25.59 -10.18 6.56
CA LYS A 363 -26.80 -10.81 6.07
C LYS A 363 -27.11 -10.36 4.65
N SER A 364 -27.75 -11.24 3.89
CA SER A 364 -28.46 -10.90 2.66
C SER A 364 -29.82 -10.29 2.98
N LEU A 365 -30.47 -9.68 1.99
CA LEU A 365 -31.76 -9.01 2.15
C LEU A 365 -32.88 -9.94 2.66
N ASP A 366 -32.76 -11.24 2.47
CA ASP A 366 -33.68 -12.26 2.98
C ASP A 366 -33.37 -12.73 4.41
N GLY A 367 -32.34 -12.13 5.04
CA GLY A 367 -31.93 -12.41 6.43
C GLY A 367 -31.02 -13.63 6.62
N ASN A 368 -30.65 -14.34 5.55
CA ASN A 368 -29.67 -15.41 5.62
C ASN A 368 -28.24 -14.86 5.74
N ASP A 369 -27.27 -15.71 6.12
CA ASP A 369 -25.86 -15.32 6.06
C ASP A 369 -25.48 -15.02 4.62
N TYR A 370 -24.82 -13.88 4.39
CA TYR A 370 -24.29 -13.55 3.07
C TYR A 370 -23.12 -14.46 2.73
N LEU A 371 -23.19 -15.15 1.61
CA LEU A 371 -22.13 -16.03 1.12
C LEU A 371 -21.49 -15.45 -0.14
N VAL A 372 -20.20 -15.29 -0.12
CA VAL A 372 -19.39 -14.88 -1.28
C VAL A 372 -18.81 -16.11 -1.97
N ASP A 373 -19.01 -16.20 -3.30
CA ASP A 373 -18.37 -17.23 -4.14
C ASP A 373 -16.91 -16.87 -4.40
N PHE A 374 -16.01 -17.75 -3.95
CA PHE A 374 -14.56 -17.65 -4.21
C PHE A 374 -14.06 -18.66 -5.28
N GLY A 375 -14.96 -19.22 -6.06
CA GLY A 375 -14.67 -20.21 -7.09
C GLY A 375 -14.76 -21.64 -6.55
N GLU A 376 -15.94 -22.25 -6.72
CA GLU A 376 -16.31 -23.60 -6.26
C GLU A 376 -16.36 -23.78 -4.74
N PHE A 377 -16.30 -22.70 -3.97
CA PHE A 377 -16.58 -22.71 -2.54
C PHE A 377 -17.11 -21.37 -2.07
N ASP A 378 -18.00 -21.41 -1.09
CA ASP A 378 -18.63 -20.24 -0.50
C ASP A 378 -18.05 -19.93 0.87
N CYS A 379 -17.93 -18.63 1.18
CA CYS A 379 -17.49 -18.16 2.48
C CYS A 379 -18.47 -17.14 3.06
N GLY A 380 -18.69 -17.22 4.38
CA GLY A 380 -19.38 -16.17 5.12
C GLY A 380 -18.48 -14.95 5.31
N VAL A 381 -19.10 -13.78 5.28
CA VAL A 381 -18.47 -12.48 5.57
C VAL A 381 -18.66 -12.19 7.05
N VAL A 382 -17.58 -12.22 7.83
CA VAL A 382 -17.65 -11.84 9.24
C VAL A 382 -18.01 -10.37 9.34
N ASP A 383 -19.06 -10.03 10.09
CA ASP A 383 -19.53 -8.65 10.20
C ASP A 383 -18.75 -7.88 11.26
N PHE A 384 -17.72 -7.15 10.82
CA PHE A 384 -16.89 -6.33 11.72
C PHE A 384 -17.61 -5.08 12.26
N THR A 385 -18.82 -4.78 11.80
CA THR A 385 -19.67 -3.75 12.41
C THR A 385 -20.46 -4.28 13.60
N ASN A 386 -20.51 -5.61 13.79
CA ASN A 386 -21.03 -6.26 14.99
C ASN A 386 -19.89 -6.36 16.02
N PRO A 387 -19.99 -5.67 17.18
CA PRO A 387 -18.91 -5.69 18.18
C PRO A 387 -18.59 -7.11 18.70
N GLU A 388 -19.61 -7.97 18.83
CA GLU A 388 -19.39 -9.33 19.30
C GLU A 388 -18.68 -10.20 18.25
N ALA A 389 -19.01 -10.04 16.97
CA ALA A 389 -18.33 -10.71 15.86
C ALA A 389 -16.88 -10.25 15.70
N TYR A 390 -16.65 -8.95 15.87
CA TYR A 390 -15.33 -8.35 15.85
C TYR A 390 -14.43 -8.91 16.96
N GLU A 391 -14.91 -8.91 18.22
CA GLU A 391 -14.19 -9.48 19.36
C GLU A 391 -13.95 -10.98 19.18
N TRP A 392 -14.96 -11.72 18.72
CA TRP A 392 -14.82 -13.15 18.45
C TRP A 392 -13.72 -13.44 17.43
N PHE A 393 -13.67 -12.69 16.30
CA PHE A 393 -12.65 -12.92 15.29
C PHE A 393 -11.25 -12.55 15.81
N LYS A 394 -11.14 -11.48 16.58
CA LYS A 394 -9.92 -11.10 17.27
C LYS A 394 -9.42 -12.23 18.22
N GLU A 395 -10.33 -12.86 18.96
CA GLU A 395 -10.00 -14.02 19.80
C GLU A 395 -9.57 -15.26 18.99
N LEU A 396 -10.10 -15.45 17.75
CA LEU A 396 -9.61 -16.51 16.86
C LEU A 396 -8.14 -16.26 16.48
N ILE A 397 -7.78 -15.02 16.18
CA ILE A 397 -6.38 -14.63 15.87
C ILE A 397 -5.49 -14.91 17.08
N LYS A 398 -5.89 -14.47 18.27
CA LYS A 398 -5.12 -14.72 19.49
C LYS A 398 -4.91 -16.21 19.72
N LYS A 399 -5.98 -16.99 19.71
CA LYS A 399 -5.97 -18.42 20.04
C LYS A 399 -5.22 -19.28 19.02
N TYR A 400 -5.54 -19.09 17.73
CA TYR A 400 -5.06 -20.01 16.68
C TYR A 400 -3.79 -19.56 15.98
N LEU A 401 -3.40 -18.29 16.13
CA LEU A 401 -2.13 -17.78 15.58
C LEU A 401 -1.14 -17.47 16.72
N ILE A 402 -1.47 -16.52 17.59
CA ILE A 402 -0.51 -16.00 18.59
C ILE A 402 -0.17 -17.04 19.65
N GLU A 403 -1.17 -17.64 20.32
CA GLU A 403 -0.98 -18.65 21.34
C GLU A 403 -0.44 -19.97 20.78
N PHE A 404 -0.76 -20.26 19.51
CA PHE A 404 -0.18 -21.42 18.81
C PHE A 404 1.33 -21.26 18.59
N GLY A 405 1.85 -20.03 18.65
CA GLY A 405 3.27 -19.73 18.52
C GLY A 405 3.69 -19.32 17.11
N ILE A 406 2.77 -18.79 16.31
CA ILE A 406 3.06 -18.21 15.00
C ILE A 406 3.63 -16.81 15.19
N ASP A 407 4.72 -16.50 14.48
CA ASP A 407 5.48 -15.25 14.59
C ASP A 407 5.10 -14.18 13.55
N GLY A 408 4.16 -14.49 12.67
CA GLY A 408 3.65 -13.56 11.66
C GLY A 408 2.64 -14.23 10.73
N TRP A 409 1.97 -13.45 9.91
CA TRP A 409 1.04 -13.98 8.91
C TRP A 409 0.73 -13.01 7.78
N MET A 410 0.32 -13.54 6.64
CA MET A 410 -0.38 -12.78 5.62
C MET A 410 -1.83 -12.58 6.10
N ALA A 411 -2.23 -11.33 6.29
CA ALA A 411 -3.61 -10.93 6.56
C ALA A 411 -4.22 -10.46 5.23
N ASP A 412 -4.64 -11.43 4.43
CA ASP A 412 -5.04 -11.24 3.04
C ASP A 412 -6.48 -10.70 2.94
N PHE A 413 -6.83 -10.22 1.75
CA PHE A 413 -8.14 -9.67 1.44
C PHE A 413 -8.55 -8.44 2.29
N GLY A 414 -9.84 -8.16 2.33
CA GLY A 414 -10.47 -6.98 2.94
C GLY A 414 -11.25 -6.17 1.89
N GLU A 415 -10.94 -6.32 0.62
CA GLU A 415 -11.55 -5.63 -0.51
C GLU A 415 -12.84 -6.29 -1.04
N TYR A 416 -13.19 -7.50 -0.59
CA TYR A 416 -14.36 -8.24 -1.09
C TYR A 416 -15.62 -8.03 -0.25
N LEU A 417 -15.89 -6.81 0.22
CA LEU A 417 -17.18 -6.53 0.84
C LEU A 417 -18.24 -6.30 -0.25
N PRO A 418 -19.23 -7.18 -0.42
CA PRO A 418 -20.36 -6.91 -1.32
C PRO A 418 -21.15 -5.69 -0.85
N THR A 419 -21.75 -4.97 -1.80
CA THR A 419 -22.46 -3.71 -1.50
C THR A 419 -23.95 -3.89 -1.26
N ASP A 420 -24.49 -5.07 -1.55
CA ASP A 420 -25.90 -5.45 -1.42
C ASP A 420 -26.21 -6.25 -0.14
N LEU A 421 -25.27 -6.33 0.79
CA LEU A 421 -25.46 -6.99 2.07
C LEU A 421 -25.97 -6.03 3.16
N GLN A 422 -26.53 -6.61 4.22
CA GLN A 422 -26.94 -5.90 5.43
C GLN A 422 -25.91 -6.09 6.54
N LEU A 423 -25.44 -4.96 7.07
CA LEU A 423 -24.53 -4.92 8.21
C LEU A 423 -25.31 -4.77 9.52
N TYR A 424 -24.78 -5.35 10.59
CA TYR A 424 -25.35 -5.27 11.95
C TYR A 424 -25.55 -3.83 12.43
N SER A 425 -24.62 -2.95 12.12
CA SER A 425 -24.69 -1.53 12.46
C SER A 425 -25.83 -0.78 11.77
N GLY A 426 -26.41 -1.34 10.71
CA GLY A 426 -27.35 -0.65 9.82
C GLY A 426 -26.67 0.35 8.87
N ALA A 427 -25.35 0.47 8.89
CA ALA A 427 -24.61 1.27 7.95
C ALA A 427 -24.72 0.70 6.52
N SER A 428 -24.65 1.59 5.53
CA SER A 428 -24.64 1.17 4.13
C SER A 428 -23.34 0.42 3.79
N ALA A 429 -23.44 -0.80 3.29
CA ALA A 429 -22.29 -1.53 2.81
C ALA A 429 -21.53 -0.81 1.68
N MET A 430 -22.23 0.00 0.88
CA MET A 430 -21.65 0.88 -0.13
C MET A 430 -20.69 1.93 0.47
N ILE A 431 -21.00 2.43 1.64
CA ILE A 431 -20.15 3.41 2.36
C ILE A 431 -19.05 2.70 3.14
N GLU A 432 -19.36 1.55 3.75
CA GLU A 432 -18.38 0.78 4.54
C GLU A 432 -17.35 0.04 3.68
N HIS A 433 -17.57 -0.10 2.39
CA HIS A 433 -16.73 -0.90 1.50
C HIS A 433 -15.24 -0.48 1.53
N ASN A 434 -14.94 0.79 1.32
CA ASN A 434 -13.55 1.29 1.39
C ASN A 434 -13.00 1.35 2.83
N HIS A 435 -13.86 1.27 3.84
CA HIS A 435 -13.46 1.24 5.25
C HIS A 435 -13.16 -0.20 5.74
N TRP A 436 -13.69 -1.20 5.05
CA TRP A 436 -13.58 -2.60 5.48
C TRP A 436 -12.14 -3.09 5.70
N PRO A 437 -11.18 -2.80 4.80
CA PRO A 437 -9.79 -3.15 5.02
C PRO A 437 -9.18 -2.50 6.27
N VAL A 438 -9.64 -1.30 6.64
CA VAL A 438 -9.17 -0.60 7.86
C VAL A 438 -9.65 -1.34 9.11
N LEU A 439 -10.90 -1.81 9.14
CA LEU A 439 -11.44 -2.63 10.24
C LEU A 439 -10.69 -3.97 10.35
N TRP A 440 -10.37 -4.59 9.21
CA TRP A 440 -9.55 -5.79 9.16
C TRP A 440 -8.14 -5.57 9.70
N ALA A 441 -7.47 -4.50 9.28
CA ALA A 441 -6.17 -4.11 9.81
C ALA A 441 -6.21 -3.87 11.33
N LYS A 442 -7.23 -3.15 11.79
CA LYS A 442 -7.44 -2.85 13.22
C LYS A 442 -7.64 -4.12 14.05
N CYS A 443 -8.41 -5.08 13.57
CA CYS A 443 -8.64 -6.37 14.25
C CYS A 443 -7.33 -7.12 14.48
N ASN A 444 -6.47 -7.22 13.45
CA ASN A 444 -5.15 -7.84 13.58
C ASN A 444 -4.24 -7.07 14.55
N TYR A 445 -4.22 -5.75 14.43
CA TYR A 445 -3.41 -4.88 15.30
C TYR A 445 -3.80 -5.02 16.76
N GLU A 446 -5.09 -4.97 17.08
CA GLU A 446 -5.59 -5.07 18.46
C GLU A 446 -5.30 -6.45 19.05
N ALA A 447 -5.37 -7.53 18.27
CA ALA A 447 -4.97 -8.86 18.72
C ALA A 447 -3.50 -8.89 19.19
N LEU A 448 -2.60 -8.21 18.46
CA LEU A 448 -1.19 -8.07 18.88
C LEU A 448 -1.01 -7.14 20.06
N ALA A 449 -1.70 -6.01 20.08
CA ALA A 449 -1.60 -5.03 21.16
C ALA A 449 -2.06 -5.62 22.52
N GLU A 450 -3.20 -6.29 22.54
CA GLU A 450 -3.78 -6.90 23.74
C GLU A 450 -2.97 -8.09 24.28
N THR A 451 -2.23 -8.77 23.40
CA THR A 451 -1.31 -9.86 23.80
C THR A 451 0.12 -9.40 24.07
N GLY A 452 0.40 -8.10 23.93
CA GLY A 452 1.75 -7.53 24.12
C GLY A 452 2.76 -7.96 23.06
N LYS A 453 2.29 -8.29 21.84
CA LYS A 453 3.12 -8.83 20.74
C LYS A 453 3.43 -7.82 19.63
N LEU A 454 3.04 -6.54 19.77
CA LEU A 454 3.49 -5.49 18.88
C LEU A 454 5.03 -5.37 18.92
N GLY A 455 5.66 -5.32 17.73
CA GLY A 455 7.11 -5.29 17.60
C GLY A 455 7.81 -6.67 17.70
N GLU A 456 7.09 -7.74 18.00
CA GLU A 456 7.59 -9.14 17.96
C GLU A 456 7.04 -9.91 16.76
N ILE A 457 5.74 -9.75 16.48
CA ILE A 457 4.99 -10.40 15.41
C ILE A 457 4.74 -9.39 14.29
N VAL A 458 4.85 -9.84 13.04
CA VAL A 458 4.52 -9.03 11.86
C VAL A 458 3.37 -9.67 11.08
N TYR A 459 2.39 -8.88 10.69
CA TYR A 459 1.45 -9.28 9.66
C TYR A 459 1.51 -8.30 8.48
N PHE A 460 1.23 -8.81 7.30
CA PHE A 460 1.30 -8.00 6.08
C PHE A 460 -0.01 -8.10 5.30
N MET A 461 -0.42 -6.94 4.79
CA MET A 461 -1.71 -6.73 4.14
C MET A 461 -1.50 -6.16 2.73
N ARG A 462 -2.47 -6.42 1.83
CA ARG A 462 -2.57 -5.73 0.54
C ARG A 462 -3.66 -4.67 0.54
N ALA A 463 -4.79 -4.95 1.17
CA ALA A 463 -5.93 -4.06 1.17
C ALA A 463 -5.80 -2.98 2.25
N GLY A 464 -6.25 -1.77 1.92
CA GLY A 464 -6.19 -0.64 2.82
C GLY A 464 -7.08 0.52 2.42
N GLY A 465 -7.02 1.58 3.21
CA GLY A 465 -7.70 2.85 3.04
C GLY A 465 -7.12 3.88 3.98
N ALA A 466 -7.71 5.07 4.05
CA ALA A 466 -7.26 6.12 4.98
C ALA A 466 -7.31 5.64 6.43
N GLY A 467 -6.19 5.72 7.15
CA GLY A 467 -6.04 5.28 8.53
C GLY A 467 -5.50 3.85 8.70
N THR A 468 -5.37 3.06 7.62
CA THR A 468 -4.70 1.75 7.67
C THR A 468 -3.26 1.88 8.16
N GLN A 469 -2.58 2.97 7.88
CA GLN A 469 -1.21 3.28 8.31
C GLN A 469 -0.99 3.09 9.80
N LYS A 470 -1.99 3.39 10.60
CA LYS A 470 -1.94 3.24 12.05
C LYS A 470 -1.89 1.78 12.50
N TYR A 471 -2.47 0.89 11.73
CA TYR A 471 -2.71 -0.49 12.13
C TYR A 471 -1.86 -1.50 11.34
N CYS A 472 -1.65 -1.31 10.04
CA CYS A 472 -0.90 -2.24 9.19
C CYS A 472 0.59 -2.25 9.55
N THR A 473 1.15 -3.40 9.95
CA THR A 473 2.59 -3.49 10.27
C THR A 473 3.47 -3.48 9.04
N LEU A 474 2.99 -4.03 7.92
CA LEU A 474 3.72 -4.12 6.67
C LEU A 474 2.73 -4.25 5.50
N LEU A 475 2.93 -3.48 4.43
CA LEU A 475 2.15 -3.59 3.20
C LEU A 475 2.88 -4.47 2.18
N TRP A 476 2.13 -5.30 1.43
CA TRP A 476 2.69 -5.96 0.24
C TRP A 476 1.85 -5.60 -1.00
N ALA A 477 2.51 -5.60 -2.16
CA ALA A 477 1.95 -5.12 -3.42
C ALA A 477 0.78 -5.95 -3.99
N GLY A 478 0.38 -7.05 -3.34
CA GLY A 478 -0.66 -7.94 -3.85
C GLY A 478 -0.12 -8.95 -4.88
N ASP A 479 -0.99 -9.39 -5.78
CA ASP A 479 -0.79 -10.52 -6.67
C ASP A 479 -0.32 -10.08 -8.07
N GLN A 480 0.96 -9.69 -8.24
CA GLN A 480 1.49 -9.32 -9.54
C GLN A 480 1.64 -10.51 -10.48
N SER A 481 1.57 -10.22 -11.79
CA SER A 481 1.96 -11.14 -12.84
C SER A 481 3.45 -11.51 -12.74
N VAL A 482 3.80 -12.74 -13.11
CA VAL A 482 5.16 -13.30 -12.99
C VAL A 482 6.07 -12.88 -14.16
N ASP A 483 6.06 -11.58 -14.49
CA ASP A 483 6.77 -10.99 -15.63
C ASP A 483 7.23 -9.55 -15.39
N PHE A 484 7.72 -8.89 -16.45
CA PHE A 484 8.18 -7.50 -16.42
C PHE A 484 7.14 -6.49 -16.93
N SER A 485 5.86 -6.86 -17.04
CA SER A 485 4.85 -5.97 -17.60
C SER A 485 4.69 -4.68 -16.78
N MET A 486 4.45 -3.57 -17.50
CA MET A 486 4.41 -2.21 -16.92
C MET A 486 3.23 -1.98 -15.99
N HIS A 487 2.12 -2.69 -16.18
CA HIS A 487 0.87 -2.45 -15.45
C HIS A 487 0.46 -3.60 -14.54
N ASP A 488 1.16 -4.76 -14.59
CA ASP A 488 0.83 -5.92 -13.76
C ASP A 488 2.04 -6.71 -13.26
N GLY A 489 3.23 -6.50 -13.82
CA GLY A 489 4.46 -7.20 -13.45
C GLY A 489 5.33 -6.46 -12.43
N MET A 490 6.63 -6.75 -12.43
CA MET A 490 7.64 -6.22 -11.50
C MET A 490 7.64 -4.69 -11.40
N VAL A 491 7.38 -3.98 -12.50
CA VAL A 491 7.41 -2.50 -12.52
C VAL A 491 6.36 -1.89 -11.61
N THR A 492 5.21 -2.57 -11.46
CA THR A 492 4.12 -2.09 -10.60
C THR A 492 4.48 -2.03 -9.13
N VAL A 493 5.40 -2.88 -8.68
CA VAL A 493 5.88 -2.88 -7.29
C VAL A 493 6.67 -1.62 -6.98
N ILE A 494 7.46 -1.12 -7.93
CA ILE A 494 8.24 0.12 -7.74
C ILE A 494 7.26 1.30 -7.67
N CYS A 495 6.37 1.41 -8.66
CA CYS A 495 5.38 2.48 -8.71
C CYS A 495 4.45 2.45 -7.48
N GLY A 496 3.95 1.26 -7.10
CA GLY A 496 3.08 1.05 -5.94
C GLY A 496 3.74 1.47 -4.64
N ALA A 497 5.01 1.09 -4.41
CA ALA A 497 5.76 1.49 -3.23
C ALA A 497 5.90 3.02 -3.12
N LEU A 498 6.21 3.70 -4.24
CA LEU A 498 6.33 5.16 -4.27
C LEU A 498 4.97 5.85 -4.06
N SER A 499 3.90 5.32 -4.65
CA SER A 499 2.55 5.86 -4.48
C SER A 499 2.03 5.66 -3.05
N ALA A 500 2.21 4.46 -2.47
CA ALA A 500 1.91 4.17 -1.07
C ALA A 500 2.70 5.08 -0.11
N ALA A 501 3.98 5.33 -0.40
CA ALA A 501 4.82 6.26 0.34
C ALA A 501 4.24 7.67 0.40
N MET A 502 3.77 8.19 -0.76
CA MET A 502 3.12 9.52 -0.83
C MET A 502 1.70 9.52 -0.25
N SER A 503 1.17 8.37 0.09
CA SER A 503 -0.10 8.17 0.80
C SER A 503 0.09 7.85 2.30
N GLY A 504 1.33 7.87 2.79
CA GLY A 504 1.67 7.68 4.21
C GLY A 504 1.97 6.24 4.64
N CYS A 505 2.12 5.28 3.70
CA CYS A 505 2.58 3.92 3.96
C CYS A 505 4.04 3.76 3.53
N GLY A 506 4.96 3.77 4.47
CA GLY A 506 6.40 3.76 4.20
C GLY A 506 7.08 2.39 4.25
N LEU A 507 6.39 1.35 4.76
CA LEU A 507 6.88 -0.02 4.84
C LEU A 507 6.15 -0.91 3.83
N HIS A 508 6.80 -1.20 2.73
CA HIS A 508 6.25 -1.92 1.58
C HIS A 508 7.20 -3.02 1.11
N HIS A 509 6.64 -4.14 0.63
CA HIS A 509 7.39 -5.23 0.00
C HIS A 509 6.54 -5.94 -1.06
N SER A 510 7.07 -7.00 -1.67
CA SER A 510 6.35 -7.79 -2.69
C SER A 510 6.73 -9.26 -2.66
N ASP A 511 5.97 -10.07 -3.39
CA ASP A 511 6.31 -11.45 -3.72
C ASP A 511 7.49 -11.48 -4.69
N ILE A 512 8.63 -12.02 -4.29
CA ILE A 512 9.79 -12.13 -5.19
C ILE A 512 9.44 -13.05 -6.37
N GLY A 513 9.44 -12.46 -7.56
CA GLY A 513 9.10 -13.12 -8.81
C GLY A 513 7.60 -13.11 -9.17
N GLY A 514 6.78 -12.36 -8.41
CA GLY A 514 5.33 -12.29 -8.61
C GLY A 514 4.58 -13.51 -8.11
N TYR A 515 3.26 -13.48 -8.22
CA TYR A 515 2.34 -14.52 -7.79
C TYR A 515 1.54 -15.14 -8.93
N THR A 516 0.94 -14.29 -9.79
CA THR A 516 -0.08 -14.69 -10.75
C THR A 516 0.51 -15.23 -12.03
N SER A 517 0.41 -16.54 -12.22
CA SER A 517 0.67 -17.24 -13.48
C SER A 517 -0.65 -17.59 -14.14
N LEU A 518 -0.92 -16.99 -15.30
CA LEU A 518 -2.15 -17.21 -16.05
C LEU A 518 -1.82 -17.55 -17.51
N PHE A 519 -2.70 -18.31 -18.13
CA PHE A 519 -2.58 -18.77 -19.50
C PHE A 519 -1.23 -19.52 -19.69
N ASN A 520 -0.34 -18.99 -20.53
CA ASN A 520 0.98 -19.54 -20.77
C ASN A 520 2.11 -18.73 -20.10
N ASN A 521 1.75 -17.78 -19.22
CA ASN A 521 2.73 -16.96 -18.51
C ASN A 521 3.18 -17.68 -17.24
N CYS A 522 4.42 -18.16 -17.24
CA CYS A 522 5.08 -18.80 -16.10
C CYS A 522 6.33 -18.02 -15.73
N ARG A 523 6.63 -17.95 -14.45
CA ARG A 523 7.82 -17.27 -13.94
C ARG A 523 9.08 -17.88 -14.50
N THR A 524 9.96 -17.05 -15.07
CA THR A 524 11.28 -17.45 -15.53
C THR A 524 12.34 -17.24 -14.45
N LYS A 525 13.51 -17.89 -14.61
CA LYS A 525 14.70 -17.67 -13.77
C LYS A 525 15.08 -16.19 -13.71
N GLU A 526 15.08 -15.51 -14.84
CA GLU A 526 15.48 -14.09 -14.91
C GLU A 526 14.51 -13.21 -14.14
N VAL A 527 13.20 -13.39 -14.26
CA VAL A 527 12.19 -12.67 -13.50
C VAL A 527 12.41 -12.84 -12.00
N PHE A 528 12.63 -14.09 -11.55
CA PHE A 528 12.89 -14.35 -10.13
C PHE A 528 14.14 -13.60 -9.63
N LEU A 529 15.26 -13.72 -10.35
CA LEU A 529 16.52 -13.11 -9.93
C LEU A 529 16.49 -11.58 -9.98
N ARG A 530 15.92 -10.97 -11.02
CA ARG A 530 15.75 -9.51 -11.10
C ARG A 530 14.87 -8.96 -9.99
N TRP A 531 13.83 -9.70 -9.64
CA TRP A 531 12.97 -9.32 -8.53
C TRP A 531 13.66 -9.50 -7.17
N ALA A 532 14.44 -10.56 -7.00
CA ALA A 532 15.25 -10.78 -5.79
C ALA A 532 16.33 -9.72 -5.60
N GLU A 533 16.97 -9.24 -6.69
CA GLU A 533 17.89 -8.11 -6.68
C GLU A 533 17.22 -6.85 -6.09
N MET A 534 16.02 -6.51 -6.58
CA MET A 534 15.26 -5.37 -6.07
C MET A 534 14.86 -5.58 -4.61
N ALA A 535 14.39 -6.77 -4.25
CA ALA A 535 13.92 -7.07 -2.92
C ALA A 535 15.01 -6.97 -1.84
N ALA A 536 16.30 -7.14 -2.20
CA ALA A 536 17.42 -6.93 -1.29
C ALA A 536 17.55 -5.46 -0.81
N PHE A 537 16.92 -4.51 -1.50
CA PHE A 537 16.88 -3.09 -1.19
C PHE A 537 15.46 -2.60 -0.89
N THR A 538 14.69 -3.43 -0.20
CA THR A 538 13.36 -3.14 0.32
C THR A 538 13.30 -3.47 1.82
N PRO A 539 12.28 -3.05 2.56
CA PRO A 539 12.17 -3.37 3.99
C PRO A 539 12.20 -4.87 4.30
N VAL A 540 11.64 -5.71 3.43
CA VAL A 540 11.52 -7.16 3.65
C VAL A 540 11.73 -7.92 2.35
N MET A 541 12.57 -8.97 2.39
CA MET A 541 12.67 -9.98 1.33
C MET A 541 11.74 -11.14 1.64
N ARG A 542 10.78 -11.45 0.74
CA ARG A 542 9.89 -12.60 0.88
C ARG A 542 9.65 -13.29 -0.46
N THR A 543 9.91 -14.59 -0.52
CA THR A 543 9.60 -15.40 -1.71
C THR A 543 8.14 -15.84 -1.70
N HIS A 544 7.63 -16.18 -2.88
CA HIS A 544 6.37 -16.87 -3.08
C HIS A 544 6.53 -17.93 -4.17
N GLU A 545 5.99 -19.14 -3.96
CA GLU A 545 6.00 -20.17 -4.99
C GLU A 545 5.01 -19.89 -6.15
N GLY A 546 4.10 -18.92 -5.94
CA GLY A 546 3.08 -18.53 -6.90
C GLY A 546 1.82 -19.41 -6.83
N ASN A 547 0.82 -19.06 -7.64
CA ASN A 547 -0.43 -19.83 -7.73
C ASN A 547 -0.26 -21.18 -8.47
N ARG A 548 0.82 -21.33 -9.24
CA ARG A 548 1.21 -22.58 -9.97
C ARG A 548 2.64 -22.96 -9.61
N PRO A 549 2.88 -23.51 -8.40
CA PRO A 549 4.23 -23.79 -7.90
C PRO A 549 5.03 -24.74 -8.78
N GLU A 550 4.36 -25.68 -9.41
CA GLU A 550 4.98 -26.73 -10.25
C GLU A 550 5.37 -26.23 -11.67
N GLU A 551 4.81 -25.07 -12.10
CA GLU A 551 5.08 -24.48 -13.41
C GLU A 551 6.05 -23.28 -13.33
N ASN A 552 6.02 -22.56 -12.19
CA ASN A 552 6.87 -21.41 -11.95
C ASN A 552 8.28 -21.82 -11.59
N PHE A 553 9.28 -21.14 -12.15
CA PHE A 553 10.66 -21.30 -11.73
C PHE A 553 10.83 -20.89 -10.27
N GLN A 554 11.48 -21.74 -9.48
CA GLN A 554 11.72 -21.55 -8.06
C GLN A 554 13.21 -21.34 -7.77
N TYR A 555 13.52 -20.64 -6.67
CA TYR A 555 14.92 -20.36 -6.30
C TYR A 555 15.76 -21.63 -6.05
N TYR A 556 15.10 -22.73 -5.76
CA TYR A 556 15.73 -24.02 -5.48
C TYR A 556 15.82 -24.97 -6.70
N ASP A 557 15.43 -24.54 -7.91
CA ASP A 557 15.39 -25.43 -9.08
C ASP A 557 16.78 -25.73 -9.65
N ASP A 558 17.73 -24.79 -9.56
CA ASP A 558 19.10 -25.00 -9.96
C ASP A 558 20.14 -24.43 -8.99
N ALA A 559 21.40 -24.90 -9.12
CA ALA A 559 22.48 -24.53 -8.22
C ALA A 559 22.93 -23.08 -8.41
N ASP A 560 22.92 -22.55 -9.61
CA ASP A 560 23.30 -21.17 -9.90
C ASP A 560 22.32 -20.18 -9.26
N THR A 561 21.02 -20.45 -9.31
CA THR A 561 20.02 -19.62 -8.65
C THR A 561 20.15 -19.66 -7.13
N LEU A 562 20.42 -20.84 -6.56
CA LEU A 562 20.69 -20.97 -5.13
C LEU A 562 21.88 -20.11 -4.70
N GLU A 563 22.96 -20.13 -5.47
CA GLU A 563 24.18 -19.32 -5.18
C GLU A 563 23.89 -17.81 -5.30
N GLN A 564 23.23 -17.38 -6.38
CA GLN A 564 22.89 -15.97 -6.57
C GLN A 564 21.90 -15.47 -5.50
N PHE A 565 20.89 -16.28 -5.17
CA PHE A 565 19.93 -15.91 -4.13
C PHE A 565 20.59 -15.88 -2.74
N ALA A 566 21.49 -16.81 -2.44
CA ALA A 566 22.27 -16.78 -1.20
C ALA A 566 23.05 -15.47 -1.08
N ARG A 567 23.74 -15.04 -2.15
CA ARG A 567 24.45 -13.77 -2.19
C ARG A 567 23.49 -12.58 -1.94
N LEU A 568 22.32 -12.53 -2.56
CA LEU A 568 21.37 -11.43 -2.38
C LEU A 568 20.79 -11.39 -0.97
N THR A 569 20.52 -12.56 -0.36
CA THR A 569 20.06 -12.61 1.05
C THR A 569 21.16 -12.21 2.04
N GLU A 570 22.42 -12.48 1.73
CA GLU A 570 23.55 -11.99 2.53
C GLU A 570 23.68 -10.47 2.44
N ILE A 571 23.58 -9.88 1.22
CA ILE A 571 23.61 -8.42 1.05
C ILE A 571 22.47 -7.77 1.84
N TYR A 572 21.25 -8.32 1.76
CA TYR A 572 20.12 -7.86 2.56
C TYR A 572 20.42 -7.89 4.07
N ALA A 573 20.95 -9.00 4.56
CA ALA A 573 21.29 -9.15 5.98
C ALA A 573 22.41 -8.19 6.41
N ARG A 574 23.39 -7.91 5.54
CA ARG A 574 24.46 -6.92 5.79
C ARG A 574 23.92 -5.49 5.83
N LEU A 575 22.93 -5.17 5.02
CA LEU A 575 22.25 -3.87 5.04
C LEU A 575 21.36 -3.66 6.28
N ALA A 576 21.14 -4.67 7.12
CA ALA A 576 20.26 -4.60 8.29
C ALA A 576 20.44 -3.36 9.19
N PRO A 577 21.68 -2.90 9.54
CA PRO A 577 21.86 -1.69 10.34
C PRO A 577 21.27 -0.44 9.67
N TYR A 578 21.42 -0.33 8.35
CA TYR A 578 20.87 0.75 7.55
C TYR A 578 19.34 0.63 7.42
N THR A 579 18.84 -0.52 6.96
CA THR A 579 17.41 -0.78 6.79
C THR A 579 16.64 -0.56 8.09
N LYS A 580 17.17 -1.05 9.22
CA LYS A 580 16.56 -0.85 10.53
C LYS A 580 16.48 0.63 10.91
N SER A 581 17.53 1.41 10.62
CA SER A 581 17.49 2.85 10.87
C SER A 581 16.40 3.56 10.05
N LEU A 582 16.18 3.13 8.80
CA LEU A 582 15.12 3.69 7.94
C LEU A 582 13.73 3.33 8.44
N VAL A 583 13.53 2.11 8.94
CA VAL A 583 12.26 1.67 9.55
C VAL A 583 11.98 2.45 10.85
N SER A 584 13.00 2.68 11.68
CA SER A 584 12.86 3.53 12.88
C SER A 584 12.51 4.98 12.52
N ILE A 585 13.12 5.55 11.46
CA ILE A 585 12.75 6.86 10.93
C ILE A 585 11.29 6.87 10.45
N ASN A 586 10.85 5.82 9.75
CA ASN A 586 9.45 5.72 9.31
C ASN A 586 8.49 5.71 10.51
N ALA A 587 8.75 4.92 11.54
CA ALA A 587 7.92 4.86 12.74
C ALA A 587 7.89 6.21 13.49
N ALA A 588 9.01 6.91 13.55
CA ALA A 588 9.13 8.18 14.27
C ALA A 588 8.55 9.38 13.50
N SER A 589 8.83 9.49 12.19
CA SER A 589 8.51 10.65 11.36
C SER A 589 7.53 10.37 10.21
N GLY A 590 7.32 9.09 9.85
CA GLY A 590 6.51 8.70 8.69
C GLY A 590 7.25 8.78 7.36
N LEU A 591 8.54 9.10 7.35
CA LEU A 591 9.32 9.11 6.11
C LEU A 591 9.50 7.69 5.57
N PRO A 592 9.15 7.43 4.31
CA PRO A 592 9.16 6.08 3.77
C PRO A 592 10.58 5.52 3.63
N VAL A 593 10.68 4.19 3.62
CA VAL A 593 11.95 3.48 3.37
C VAL A 593 12.34 3.59 1.89
N GLN A 594 11.38 3.35 0.99
CA GLN A 594 11.53 3.59 -0.46
C GLN A 594 10.92 4.97 -0.79
N ARG A 595 11.73 5.86 -1.34
CA ARG A 595 11.39 7.28 -1.52
C ARG A 595 11.44 7.69 -2.98
N PRO A 596 10.49 8.52 -3.47
CA PRO A 596 10.66 9.18 -4.75
C PRO A 596 11.86 10.12 -4.70
N LEU A 597 12.55 10.28 -5.84
CA LEU A 597 13.80 11.04 -5.89
C LEU A 597 13.60 12.50 -5.47
N PHE A 598 12.50 13.12 -5.88
CA PHE A 598 12.22 14.54 -5.57
C PHE A 598 12.07 14.81 -4.06
N LEU A 599 11.84 13.80 -3.23
CA LEU A 599 11.72 13.99 -1.79
C LEU A 599 13.01 14.59 -1.16
N HIS A 600 14.15 14.35 -1.79
CA HIS A 600 15.46 14.88 -1.39
C HIS A 600 16.10 15.80 -2.44
N TYR A 601 15.51 15.90 -3.63
CA TYR A 601 16.05 16.69 -4.77
C TYR A 601 14.92 17.51 -5.40
N GLU A 602 14.24 18.33 -4.57
CA GLU A 602 13.07 19.15 -4.95
C GLU A 602 13.36 20.15 -6.08
N GLU A 603 14.61 20.63 -6.21
CA GLU A 603 15.01 21.58 -7.23
C GLU A 603 15.31 20.93 -8.60
N ASP A 604 15.30 19.60 -8.66
CA ASP A 604 15.58 18.85 -9.87
C ASP A 604 14.29 18.36 -10.54
N GLU A 605 13.81 19.10 -11.53
CA GLU A 605 12.57 18.85 -12.27
C GLU A 605 12.47 17.44 -12.86
N ARG A 606 13.58 16.78 -13.20
CA ARG A 606 13.57 15.42 -13.77
C ARG A 606 13.14 14.37 -12.74
N THR A 607 13.37 14.63 -11.48
CA THR A 607 13.08 13.67 -10.39
C THR A 607 11.61 13.44 -10.17
N TYR A 608 10.76 14.37 -10.59
CA TYR A 608 9.32 14.34 -10.38
C TYR A 608 8.57 13.32 -11.26
N ASP A 609 9.12 12.96 -12.40
CA ASP A 609 8.47 12.04 -13.36
C ASP A 609 9.13 10.62 -13.38
N ILE A 610 10.11 10.37 -12.50
CA ILE A 610 10.79 9.09 -12.40
C ILE A 610 10.00 8.16 -11.47
N GLN A 611 9.42 7.09 -12.04
CA GLN A 611 8.64 6.08 -11.30
C GLN A 611 9.29 4.69 -11.24
N THR A 612 10.46 4.50 -11.85
CA THR A 612 11.16 3.19 -11.95
C THR A 612 12.51 3.16 -11.23
N GLN A 613 12.84 4.24 -10.54
CA GLN A 613 13.98 4.36 -9.65
C GLN A 613 13.49 4.90 -8.29
N TYR A 614 14.17 4.55 -7.22
CA TYR A 614 13.85 5.08 -5.91
C TYR A 614 15.10 5.30 -5.06
N LEU A 615 14.97 6.19 -4.09
CA LEU A 615 15.93 6.27 -3.01
C LEU A 615 15.57 5.24 -1.93
N PHE A 616 16.51 4.43 -1.54
CA PHE A 616 16.43 3.57 -0.35
C PHE A 616 16.98 4.37 0.83
N GLY A 617 16.08 4.98 1.60
CA GLY A 617 16.43 6.05 2.53
C GLY A 617 16.84 7.34 1.80
N GLU A 618 17.79 8.07 2.35
CA GLU A 618 18.39 9.26 1.72
C GLU A 618 19.74 8.98 1.08
N ASP A 619 20.37 7.85 1.45
CA ASP A 619 21.79 7.58 1.17
C ASP A 619 22.02 6.68 -0.04
N MET A 620 21.03 5.89 -0.48
CA MET A 620 21.17 4.99 -1.63
C MET A 620 20.14 5.29 -2.71
N LEU A 621 20.54 5.11 -3.97
CA LEU A 621 19.66 5.14 -5.15
C LEU A 621 19.68 3.77 -5.81
N ILE A 622 18.48 3.22 -6.07
CA ILE A 622 18.26 1.90 -6.67
C ILE A 622 17.50 2.07 -7.98
N ALA A 623 17.99 1.45 -9.04
CA ALA A 623 17.36 1.45 -10.35
C ALA A 623 17.13 0.01 -10.85
N PRO A 624 16.02 -0.63 -10.47
CA PRO A 624 15.72 -2.00 -10.85
C PRO A 624 15.72 -2.22 -12.36
N VAL A 625 16.27 -3.34 -12.81
CA VAL A 625 16.25 -3.75 -14.22
C VAL A 625 14.96 -4.53 -14.49
N TYR A 626 14.11 -3.99 -15.33
CA TYR A 626 12.80 -4.55 -15.64
C TYR A 626 12.58 -4.87 -17.13
N LEU A 627 13.66 -5.09 -17.86
CA LEU A 627 13.62 -5.59 -19.22
C LEU A 627 14.44 -6.89 -19.32
N PRO A 628 13.93 -7.92 -20.01
CA PRO A 628 14.64 -9.18 -20.13
C PRO A 628 15.93 -9.06 -20.96
N ALA A 629 16.88 -9.94 -20.69
CA ALA A 629 18.17 -10.06 -21.38
C ALA A 629 19.02 -8.78 -21.40
N THR A 630 18.81 -7.90 -20.43
CA THR A 630 19.50 -6.61 -20.31
C THR A 630 20.83 -6.78 -19.59
N ARG A 631 21.90 -6.18 -20.13
CA ARG A 631 23.26 -6.18 -19.56
C ARG A 631 23.78 -4.79 -19.20
N GLU A 632 23.22 -3.74 -19.76
CA GLU A 632 23.52 -2.35 -19.47
C GLU A 632 22.23 -1.63 -19.14
N TRP A 633 22.28 -0.72 -18.19
CA TRP A 633 21.10 0.02 -17.71
C TRP A 633 21.37 1.49 -17.58
N GLU A 634 20.46 2.31 -18.08
CA GLU A 634 20.52 3.74 -17.93
C GLU A 634 19.90 4.17 -16.60
N VAL A 635 20.63 4.98 -15.83
CA VAL A 635 20.22 5.48 -14.52
C VAL A 635 20.34 7.00 -14.50
N TYR A 636 19.33 7.67 -13.99
CA TYR A 636 19.42 9.09 -13.67
C TYR A 636 19.86 9.27 -12.22
N LEU A 637 20.98 9.95 -12.03
CA LEU A 637 21.50 10.34 -10.72
C LEU A 637 21.25 11.85 -10.52
N PRO A 638 20.48 12.27 -9.53
CA PRO A 638 20.42 13.68 -9.14
C PRO A 638 21.81 14.17 -8.76
N LYS A 639 22.04 15.48 -8.84
CA LYS A 639 23.35 16.07 -8.54
C LYS A 639 23.77 15.82 -7.09
N ASP A 640 24.75 14.95 -6.90
CA ASP A 640 25.34 14.58 -5.60
C ASP A 640 26.65 13.80 -5.84
N GLN A 641 27.35 13.40 -4.78
CA GLN A 641 28.53 12.53 -4.86
C GLN A 641 28.12 11.06 -4.72
N TRP A 642 27.90 10.39 -5.83
CA TRP A 642 27.48 9.01 -5.89
C TRP A 642 28.64 8.05 -6.12
N VAL A 643 28.59 6.89 -5.48
CA VAL A 643 29.50 5.77 -5.69
C VAL A 643 28.69 4.55 -6.15
N HIS A 644 29.03 3.97 -7.30
CA HIS A 644 28.40 2.75 -7.78
C HIS A 644 28.78 1.57 -6.89
N LEU A 645 27.80 0.92 -6.28
CA LEU A 645 27.98 -0.11 -5.24
C LEU A 645 28.87 -1.27 -5.68
N TRP A 646 28.83 -1.65 -6.96
CA TRP A 646 29.53 -2.85 -7.42
C TRP A 646 30.93 -2.60 -7.96
N THR A 647 31.26 -1.39 -8.40
CA THR A 647 32.55 -1.07 -9.02
C THR A 647 33.36 -0.02 -8.27
N GLY A 648 32.75 0.68 -7.31
CA GLY A 648 33.40 1.81 -6.62
C GLY A 648 33.59 3.05 -7.50
N LYS A 649 33.07 3.06 -8.73
CA LYS A 649 33.18 4.22 -9.61
C LYS A 649 32.35 5.37 -9.09
N GLU A 650 32.94 6.56 -9.07
CA GLU A 650 32.29 7.79 -8.59
C GLU A 650 31.62 8.54 -9.73
N TYR A 651 30.49 9.23 -9.39
CA TYR A 651 29.69 10.06 -10.29
C TYR A 651 29.20 11.30 -9.54
N GLU A 652 29.08 12.42 -10.25
CA GLU A 652 28.58 13.71 -9.70
C GLU A 652 27.11 13.98 -10.04
N GLY A 653 26.44 13.03 -10.67
CA GLY A 653 25.07 13.15 -11.16
C GLY A 653 24.96 13.06 -12.68
N GLY A 654 23.72 13.21 -13.20
CA GLY A 654 23.41 13.08 -14.62
C GLY A 654 22.95 11.70 -15.01
N THR A 655 22.70 11.50 -16.31
CA THR A 655 22.32 10.18 -16.85
C THR A 655 23.58 9.37 -17.12
N VAL A 656 23.64 8.17 -16.56
CA VAL A 656 24.80 7.26 -16.66
C VAL A 656 24.32 5.88 -17.16
N SER A 657 25.16 5.21 -17.96
CA SER A 657 24.97 3.79 -18.30
C SER A 657 25.93 2.96 -17.47
N VAL A 658 25.43 1.91 -16.85
CA VAL A 658 26.21 0.99 -16.04
C VAL A 658 25.94 -0.46 -16.44
N GLU A 659 26.93 -1.31 -16.22
CA GLU A 659 26.76 -2.75 -16.37
C GLU A 659 25.73 -3.26 -15.34
N ALA A 660 24.76 -4.06 -15.83
CA ALA A 660 23.64 -4.56 -15.05
C ALA A 660 23.41 -6.05 -15.31
N GLY A 661 24.47 -6.84 -15.21
CA GLY A 661 24.36 -8.31 -15.24
C GLY A 661 23.46 -8.82 -14.12
N ILE A 662 22.88 -10.02 -14.28
CA ILE A 662 22.06 -10.64 -13.23
C ILE A 662 22.89 -10.77 -11.95
N GLY A 663 22.30 -10.39 -10.81
CA GLY A 663 22.97 -10.31 -9.51
C GLY A 663 23.56 -8.93 -9.18
N PHE A 664 23.56 -7.99 -10.14
CA PHE A 664 24.16 -6.66 -9.98
C PHE A 664 23.19 -5.55 -10.36
N ILE A 665 22.11 -5.43 -9.60
CA ILE A 665 21.16 -4.32 -9.75
C ILE A 665 21.90 -2.98 -9.70
N PRO A 666 21.68 -2.03 -10.61
CA PRO A 666 22.23 -0.69 -10.49
C PRO A 666 21.86 -0.04 -9.15
N ALA A 667 22.83 0.06 -8.28
CA ALA A 667 22.74 0.63 -6.94
C ALA A 667 23.90 1.59 -6.70
N PHE A 668 23.57 2.75 -6.12
CA PHE A 668 24.53 3.80 -5.84
C PHE A 668 24.35 4.26 -4.40
N TYR A 669 25.43 4.65 -3.75
CA TYR A 669 25.35 5.26 -2.42
C TYR A 669 26.06 6.62 -2.40
N LYS A 670 25.63 7.51 -1.51
CA LYS A 670 26.28 8.79 -1.30
C LYS A 670 27.62 8.60 -0.62
N LYS A 671 28.69 9.15 -1.20
CA LYS A 671 30.03 9.11 -0.62
C LYS A 671 30.09 9.74 0.77
N THR A 672 29.23 10.70 1.03
CA THR A 672 29.12 11.44 2.29
C THR A 672 28.25 10.77 3.34
N SER A 673 27.65 9.62 3.03
CA SER A 673 26.80 8.87 3.98
C SER A 673 27.57 8.47 5.23
N LYS A 674 26.91 8.56 6.39
CA LYS A 674 27.43 7.97 7.62
C LYS A 674 27.57 6.45 7.58
N TYR A 675 26.88 5.81 6.61
CA TYR A 675 26.95 4.37 6.34
C TYR A 675 27.90 4.00 5.20
N ALA A 676 28.69 4.96 4.67
CA ALA A 676 29.61 4.70 3.56
C ALA A 676 30.52 3.51 3.82
N ALA A 677 31.08 3.38 5.04
CA ALA A 677 31.92 2.23 5.41
C ALA A 677 31.17 0.88 5.29
N LEU A 678 29.90 0.80 5.67
CA LEU A 678 29.09 -0.39 5.50
C LEU A 678 28.91 -0.74 4.01
N PHE A 679 28.64 0.26 3.18
CA PHE A 679 28.46 0.08 1.75
C PHE A 679 29.77 -0.31 1.05
N GLU A 680 30.90 0.24 1.48
CA GLU A 680 32.23 -0.15 1.03
C GLU A 680 32.59 -1.59 1.41
N GLU A 681 32.22 -2.06 2.59
CA GLU A 681 32.40 -3.46 2.99
C GLU A 681 31.64 -4.40 2.03
N ILE A 682 30.36 -4.07 1.71
CA ILE A 682 29.55 -4.83 0.75
C ILE A 682 30.20 -4.78 -0.64
N GLN A 683 30.66 -3.62 -1.08
CA GLN A 683 31.37 -3.44 -2.35
C GLN A 683 32.61 -4.32 -2.45
N ASN A 684 33.45 -4.31 -1.39
CA ASN A 684 34.69 -5.07 -1.38
C ASN A 684 34.49 -6.59 -1.40
N GLU A 685 33.40 -7.07 -0.78
CA GLU A 685 33.11 -8.49 -0.66
C GLU A 685 32.33 -9.02 -1.89
N TYR A 686 31.35 -8.26 -2.38
CA TYR A 686 30.38 -8.68 -3.40
C TYR A 686 30.46 -7.90 -4.71
N GLY A 687 31.37 -6.94 -4.84
CA GLY A 687 31.54 -6.14 -6.05
C GLY A 687 32.12 -6.91 -7.23
N ILE A 688 32.09 -6.29 -8.40
CA ILE A 688 32.68 -6.81 -9.64
C ILE A 688 34.21 -6.64 -9.50
N LYS A 689 34.94 -7.75 -9.62
CA LYS A 689 36.40 -7.79 -9.54
C LYS A 689 37.06 -7.66 -10.91
#